data_47c5675f7ca57a2daf11e7c4faa51bfe
#
_entry.id   47c5675f7ca57a2daf11e7c4faa51bfe
#
_cell.length_a   1.000
_cell.length_b   1.000
_cell.length_c   1.000
_cell.angle_alpha   90.00
_cell.angle_beta   90.00
_cell.angle_gamma   90.00
#
_symmetry.space_group_name_H-M   'P 1'
#
loop_
_entity.id
_entity.type
_entity.pdbx_description
1 polymer ?
#
loop_
_entity_poly.entity_id
_entity_poly.type
_entity_poly.pdbx_seq_one_letter_code
_entity_poly.pdbx_strand_id
1 'polypeptide(L)'
;MSINKNTNEGKNYRNNVVKSTPGTSKSRINTGFPENISVLSPMMREYCKTKENYKDCILFYRLGDFYEMFFDDAILVSKELELTLTGKDCGLEERAPMCGIPFHAAETYIKRLIEKGHKVAICEQVEDPKKAKGLVKREVIRVVTPGTTLDATSLDESRNNYLMSIVSLEDHFGCAIADITTGDCFLTEVDKPQKLLDEINKFVPAEIICNDAFFMSGVDTEDLKDRLRICIFPLDNWYFDDSLCQRTLKEHFHVNTLEGLGLQDYDSGVIAAGALFQYLNETQKTALSHMATIHPYTADKFMLIDSSSRRNLELVETLREKQKRGSLLWVLDKTKTAMGARTLRGYVEQPLIDAEEINLRLGAVEELTQKPMLRDEIREYLNPIYDLERLISRISYQSANPRDMVAFASSLEMIPYIRQILQEFEAPILKQIFEDMDPLEDVTDLIKRAITDEPPLAQKDGGIIREGYNADVDKYRRSRTDGKKWLAELEAREKERTGIKTLKIKYSRVFGYALEVTNSFKDQVPDNYVRKQTLTNAERYITQELKDLEDLILGAEDRLYALEYELFADVRDKVGKEVVRIQKTAKAIAALDVFASLALVAERNNFVRPKINENGVLDIKNGRHPVVEQMIENDMFIANDTYLDNQKKRVSIITGPNMAGKSTYMRQTALIVLMAQIGSFVPAEKANIGIVDRIFTRVGASDDLASGQSTFMVEMTEVANILRNATSRSLLILDEIGRGTSTFDGLAIAWSVIEHISNTKLCGAKTLFATHYHELTELEGKIPGVNNYCIAVKEKGDDIVFLRKIVKGGADKSYGIQVAKLAGVPDSVINRAKELVEELSDADITAAVKDLTAPKKKQKIVYDQVDMAQMSLFDTVQDNDIVDEIRDLDMTHLTPMEAMNILYNLQNKIKNRW
;
A
#
# COMPACT_ATOMS: atom_id res chain seq x y z
N MET A 1 8.50 40.41 44.98
CA MET A 1 9.37 41.46 44.46
C MET A 1 9.17 41.59 42.96
N SER A 2 8.55 42.68 42.61
CA SER A 2 8.56 43.61 41.49
C SER A 2 8.45 42.95 40.12
N ILE A 3 7.25 42.97 39.51
CA ILE A 3 6.59 44.02 38.73
C ILE A 3 7.54 44.61 37.67
N ASN A 4 7.19 44.27 36.36
CA ASN A 4 6.90 45.36 35.44
C ASN A 4 6.13 44.87 34.20
N LYS A 5 5.06 45.62 33.99
CA LYS A 5 4.22 45.69 32.78
C LYS A 5 4.94 46.44 31.67
N ASN A 6 4.68 46.07 30.40
CA ASN A 6 4.39 47.03 29.31
C ASN A 6 3.98 46.21 28.06
N THR A 7 2.74 46.29 27.71
CA THR A 7 2.00 47.08 26.70
C THR A 7 2.36 46.80 25.21
N ASN A 8 1.35 46.27 24.55
CA ASN A 8 0.96 46.37 23.14
C ASN A 8 1.83 47.25 22.22
N GLU A 9 2.19 46.69 21.09
CA GLU A 9 2.07 47.40 19.80
C GLU A 9 2.05 46.38 18.66
N GLY A 10 0.93 46.39 17.94
CA GLY A 10 0.78 45.69 16.67
C GLY A 10 1.64 46.35 15.56
N LYS A 11 2.36 45.57 14.80
CA LYS A 11 2.98 46.00 13.58
C LYS A 11 2.46 45.27 12.37
N ASN A 12 1.65 46.00 11.62
CA ASN A 12 1.31 45.77 10.21
C ASN A 12 2.59 45.56 9.38
N TYR A 13 2.73 44.41 8.74
CA TYR A 13 3.67 44.26 7.63
C TYR A 13 3.07 44.88 6.38
N ARG A 14 3.39 46.12 6.11
CA ARG A 14 3.24 46.79 4.82
C ARG A 14 4.33 46.32 3.88
N ASN A 15 3.92 46.02 2.64
CA ASN A 15 4.71 45.81 1.46
C ASN A 15 5.88 46.78 1.35
N ASN A 16 7.12 46.28 1.47
CA ASN A 16 8.27 47.05 1.01
C ASN A 16 8.55 46.71 -0.45
N VAL A 17 8.05 47.55 -1.32
CA VAL A 17 8.52 47.66 -2.70
C VAL A 17 9.93 48.28 -2.65
N VAL A 18 10.92 47.40 -2.87
CA VAL A 18 12.31 47.87 -3.08
C VAL A 18 12.40 48.53 -4.45
N LYS A 19 12.55 49.83 -4.50
CA LYS A 19 12.90 50.57 -5.71
C LYS A 19 14.28 50.10 -6.20
N SER A 20 14.31 49.36 -7.30
CA SER A 20 15.55 49.01 -8.01
C SER A 20 16.08 50.19 -8.81
N THR A 21 17.36 50.48 -8.62
CA THR A 21 18.20 51.32 -9.47
C THR A 21 18.20 50.82 -10.92
N PRO A 22 18.20 51.68 -11.95
CA PRO A 22 18.21 51.24 -13.33
C PRO A 22 19.62 50.86 -13.77
N GLY A 23 19.85 49.60 -14.05
CA GLY A 23 21.09 49.16 -14.64
C GLY A 23 21.46 47.71 -14.51
N THR A 24 20.53 46.78 -14.75
CA THR A 24 20.78 45.41 -15.26
C THR A 24 19.45 44.86 -15.77
N SER A 25 19.40 44.55 -17.05
CA SER A 25 18.25 43.92 -17.68
C SER A 25 17.94 42.57 -17.02
N LYS A 26 16.95 42.56 -16.10
CA LYS A 26 16.37 41.28 -15.62
C LYS A 26 15.66 40.69 -16.81
N SER A 27 16.25 39.63 -17.42
CA SER A 27 15.58 38.80 -18.41
C SER A 27 14.27 38.29 -17.83
N ARG A 28 13.15 38.56 -18.48
CA ARG A 28 11.84 38.00 -18.13
C ARG A 28 11.91 36.48 -18.24
N ILE A 29 11.21 35.78 -17.38
CA ILE A 29 11.09 34.31 -17.42
C ILE A 29 9.82 33.99 -18.20
N ASN A 30 9.95 33.25 -19.30
CA ASN A 30 8.81 32.76 -20.06
C ASN A 30 8.24 31.52 -19.34
N THR A 31 6.99 31.59 -18.92
CA THR A 31 6.33 30.53 -18.10
C THR A 31 5.60 29.50 -18.93
N GLY A 32 5.48 29.64 -20.27
CA GLY A 32 4.75 28.70 -21.14
C GLY A 32 5.66 27.79 -21.94
N PHE A 33 5.13 26.63 -22.34
CA PHE A 33 5.80 25.76 -23.32
C PHE A 33 5.82 26.46 -24.68
N PRO A 34 6.97 26.61 -25.35
CA PRO A 34 7.07 27.46 -26.57
C PRO A 34 6.36 26.80 -27.75
N GLU A 35 5.48 27.53 -28.41
CA GLU A 35 4.77 27.06 -29.62
C GLU A 35 5.71 26.77 -30.81
N ASN A 36 6.85 27.45 -30.87
CA ASN A 36 7.83 27.27 -31.95
C ASN A 36 9.16 26.70 -31.43
N ILE A 37 9.25 25.36 -31.44
CA ILE A 37 10.44 24.63 -30.98
C ILE A 37 11.69 24.91 -31.84
N SER A 38 11.53 25.34 -33.10
CA SER A 38 12.68 25.52 -34.03
C SER A 38 13.63 26.66 -33.64
N VAL A 39 13.16 27.62 -32.85
CA VAL A 39 13.96 28.80 -32.40
C VAL A 39 14.82 28.45 -31.19
N LEU A 40 14.50 27.34 -30.48
CA LEU A 40 15.19 26.94 -29.28
C LEU A 40 16.61 26.45 -29.55
N SER A 41 17.47 26.50 -28.51
CA SER A 41 18.79 25.87 -28.53
C SER A 41 18.68 24.36 -28.82
N PRO A 42 19.69 23.73 -29.41
CA PRO A 42 19.63 22.30 -29.77
C PRO A 42 19.25 21.39 -28.64
N MET A 43 19.75 21.62 -27.42
CA MET A 43 19.42 20.83 -26.22
C MET A 43 17.95 21.05 -25.80
N MET A 44 17.43 22.27 -25.82
CA MET A 44 16.04 22.56 -25.49
C MET A 44 15.07 21.99 -26.50
N ARG A 45 15.46 21.93 -27.79
CA ARG A 45 14.67 21.25 -28.82
C ARG A 45 14.53 19.75 -28.53
N GLU A 46 15.62 19.12 -28.11
CA GLU A 46 15.59 17.70 -27.73
C GLU A 46 14.73 17.48 -26.47
N TYR A 47 14.85 18.34 -25.45
CA TYR A 47 13.99 18.31 -24.28
C TYR A 47 12.50 18.41 -24.64
N CYS A 48 12.13 19.41 -25.45
CA CYS A 48 10.74 19.61 -25.84
C CYS A 48 10.17 18.43 -26.63
N LYS A 49 10.94 17.85 -27.57
CA LYS A 49 10.55 16.64 -28.31
C LYS A 49 10.34 15.45 -27.38
N THR A 50 11.20 15.28 -26.38
CA THR A 50 11.04 14.23 -25.38
C THR A 50 9.77 14.47 -24.55
N LYS A 51 9.56 15.71 -24.10
CA LYS A 51 8.38 16.08 -23.31
C LYS A 51 7.06 15.90 -24.06
N GLU A 52 7.03 16.11 -25.38
CA GLU A 52 5.84 15.87 -26.22
C GLU A 52 5.31 14.43 -26.13
N ASN A 53 6.20 13.45 -25.92
CA ASN A 53 5.84 12.04 -25.75
C ASN A 53 5.45 11.68 -24.30
N TYR A 54 5.72 12.57 -23.32
CA TYR A 54 5.49 12.35 -21.88
C TYR A 54 4.81 13.57 -21.24
N LYS A 55 3.73 14.04 -21.87
CA LYS A 55 3.02 15.28 -21.46
C LYS A 55 2.47 15.21 -20.05
N ASP A 56 1.99 14.04 -19.66
CA ASP A 56 1.39 13.72 -18.35
C ASP A 56 2.43 13.42 -17.25
N CYS A 57 3.72 13.39 -17.59
CA CYS A 57 4.82 13.08 -16.67
C CYS A 57 5.70 14.30 -16.43
N ILE A 58 6.20 14.45 -15.22
CA ILE A 58 7.30 15.38 -14.91
C ILE A 58 8.58 14.80 -15.51
N LEU A 59 9.26 15.54 -16.39
CA LEU A 59 10.46 15.06 -17.08
C LEU A 59 11.73 15.39 -16.32
N PHE A 60 12.35 14.40 -15.70
CA PHE A 60 13.68 14.50 -15.10
C PHE A 60 14.73 14.28 -16.17
N TYR A 61 15.27 15.38 -16.70
CA TYR A 61 16.19 15.36 -17.84
C TYR A 61 17.64 15.45 -17.39
N ARG A 62 18.45 14.42 -17.65
CA ARG A 62 19.84 14.29 -17.19
C ARG A 62 20.75 15.30 -17.90
N LEU A 63 21.39 16.18 -17.15
CA LEU A 63 22.40 17.13 -17.62
C LEU A 63 23.60 17.11 -16.67
N GLY A 64 24.66 16.39 -17.05
CA GLY A 64 25.81 16.18 -16.19
C GLY A 64 25.46 15.46 -14.89
N ASP A 65 25.73 16.08 -13.74
CA ASP A 65 25.47 15.52 -12.42
C ASP A 65 24.09 15.88 -11.86
N PHE A 66 23.20 16.49 -12.68
CA PHE A 66 21.86 16.92 -12.27
C PHE A 66 20.78 16.32 -13.17
N TYR A 67 19.59 16.16 -12.60
CA TYR A 67 18.34 16.14 -13.34
C TYR A 67 17.79 17.55 -13.33
N GLU A 68 17.58 18.13 -14.50
CA GLU A 68 17.02 19.45 -14.68
C GLU A 68 15.61 19.34 -15.27
N MET A 69 14.68 20.12 -14.74
CA MET A 69 13.33 20.28 -15.23
C MET A 69 13.17 21.70 -15.77
N PHE A 70 12.33 21.86 -16.80
CA PHE A 70 12.12 23.13 -17.47
C PHE A 70 10.65 23.47 -17.63
N PHE A 71 10.35 24.77 -17.88
CA PHE A 71 9.01 25.29 -18.12
C PHE A 71 8.02 24.92 -17.00
N ASP A 72 6.85 24.40 -17.34
CA ASP A 72 5.78 24.05 -16.38
C ASP A 72 6.23 23.01 -15.38
N ASP A 73 7.02 22.01 -15.78
CA ASP A 73 7.58 21.02 -14.87
C ASP A 73 8.46 21.66 -13.80
N ALA A 74 9.28 22.65 -14.19
CA ALA A 74 10.13 23.36 -13.23
C ALA A 74 9.31 24.19 -12.23
N ILE A 75 8.25 24.83 -12.69
CA ILE A 75 7.35 25.63 -11.84
C ILE A 75 6.63 24.72 -10.84
N LEU A 76 6.07 23.61 -11.34
CA LEU A 76 5.39 22.62 -10.53
C LEU A 76 6.31 22.03 -9.46
N VAL A 77 7.46 21.47 -9.90
CA VAL A 77 8.41 20.80 -9.01
C VAL A 77 9.02 21.76 -7.99
N SER A 78 9.33 23.00 -8.42
CA SER A 78 9.82 24.05 -7.49
C SER A 78 8.83 24.31 -6.36
N LYS A 79 7.53 24.36 -6.66
CA LYS A 79 6.46 24.56 -5.68
C LYS A 79 6.27 23.33 -4.79
N GLU A 80 6.19 22.15 -5.40
CA GLU A 80 5.87 20.89 -4.69
C GLU A 80 7.01 20.41 -3.77
N LEU A 81 8.25 20.67 -4.16
CA LEU A 81 9.45 20.22 -3.44
C LEU A 81 10.20 21.34 -2.73
N GLU A 82 9.69 22.60 -2.80
CA GLU A 82 10.32 23.80 -2.22
C GLU A 82 11.73 24.06 -2.78
N LEU A 83 11.94 23.78 -4.07
CA LEU A 83 13.22 23.98 -4.73
C LEU A 83 13.35 25.40 -5.29
N THR A 84 14.58 25.89 -5.38
CA THR A 84 14.85 27.20 -5.97
C THR A 84 14.54 27.17 -7.47
N LEU A 85 13.61 28.02 -7.90
CA LEU A 85 13.33 28.25 -9.31
C LEU A 85 14.35 29.24 -9.88
N THR A 86 15.05 28.83 -10.93
CA THR A 86 16.05 29.65 -11.66
C THR A 86 15.65 29.78 -13.13
N GLY A 87 16.49 30.37 -13.95
CA GLY A 87 16.25 30.46 -15.39
C GLY A 87 17.48 30.00 -16.17
N LYS A 88 17.25 29.20 -17.23
CA LYS A 88 18.29 28.79 -18.19
C LYS A 88 18.11 29.43 -19.55
N ASP A 89 19.18 29.78 -20.18
CA ASP A 89 19.17 30.29 -21.56
C ASP A 89 18.67 29.18 -22.50
N CYS A 90 17.62 29.46 -23.23
CA CYS A 90 16.96 28.53 -24.13
C CYS A 90 17.03 28.90 -25.59
N GLY A 91 17.67 30.03 -25.92
CA GLY A 91 17.75 30.59 -27.28
C GLY A 91 16.63 31.59 -27.61
N LEU A 92 15.79 31.92 -26.65
CA LEU A 92 14.79 33.01 -26.71
C LEU A 92 15.30 34.22 -25.94
N GLU A 93 14.70 35.42 -26.15
CA GLU A 93 15.01 36.62 -25.36
C GLU A 93 14.75 36.39 -23.85
N GLU A 94 13.75 35.60 -23.51
CA GLU A 94 13.42 35.22 -22.14
C GLU A 94 14.02 33.85 -21.76
N ARG A 95 14.49 33.76 -20.51
CA ARG A 95 15.06 32.50 -20.00
C ARG A 95 13.96 31.51 -19.67
N ALA A 96 14.15 30.22 -20.00
CA ALA A 96 13.26 29.14 -19.55
C ALA A 96 13.34 28.97 -18.04
N PRO A 97 12.19 28.91 -17.32
CA PRO A 97 12.19 28.48 -15.92
C PRO A 97 12.86 27.12 -15.78
N MET A 98 13.69 26.99 -14.76
CA MET A 98 14.45 25.77 -14.51
C MET A 98 14.60 25.53 -13.01
N CYS A 99 14.44 24.28 -12.59
CA CYS A 99 14.92 23.78 -11.31
C CYS A 99 15.68 22.47 -11.55
N GLY A 100 16.53 22.10 -10.60
CA GLY A 100 17.35 20.89 -10.76
C GLY A 100 17.70 20.26 -9.41
N ILE A 101 17.92 18.96 -9.46
CA ILE A 101 18.31 18.13 -8.31
C ILE A 101 19.55 17.32 -8.65
N PRO A 102 20.44 17.04 -7.70
CA PRO A 102 21.56 16.13 -7.91
C PRO A 102 21.04 14.71 -8.24
N PHE A 103 21.62 14.07 -9.26
CA PHE A 103 21.11 12.76 -9.71
C PHE A 103 21.18 11.67 -8.63
N HIS A 104 22.19 11.72 -7.76
CA HIS A 104 22.33 10.76 -6.66
C HIS A 104 21.29 10.94 -5.54
N ALA A 105 20.58 12.07 -5.50
CA ALA A 105 19.51 12.34 -4.55
C ALA A 105 18.11 12.22 -5.18
N ALA A 106 18.02 11.84 -6.46
CA ALA A 106 16.79 11.85 -7.23
C ALA A 106 15.67 11.00 -6.60
N GLU A 107 15.97 9.82 -6.08
CA GLU A 107 15.01 8.88 -5.49
C GLU A 107 14.16 9.54 -4.38
N THR A 108 14.80 10.33 -3.49
CA THR A 108 14.10 11.03 -2.41
C THR A 108 13.09 12.05 -2.94
N TYR A 109 13.42 12.74 -4.03
CA TYR A 109 12.55 13.73 -4.64
C TYR A 109 11.44 13.07 -5.47
N ILE A 110 11.75 11.99 -6.18
CA ILE A 110 10.78 11.17 -6.92
C ILE A 110 9.72 10.66 -5.95
N LYS A 111 10.13 10.08 -4.82
CA LYS A 111 9.22 9.62 -3.77
C LYS A 111 8.19 10.70 -3.39
N ARG A 112 8.65 11.90 -3.06
CA ARG A 112 7.77 13.02 -2.66
C ARG A 112 6.78 13.44 -3.75
N LEU A 113 7.17 13.34 -5.02
CA LEU A 113 6.29 13.63 -6.16
C LEU A 113 5.27 12.50 -6.38
N ILE A 114 5.70 11.27 -6.28
CA ILE A 114 4.83 10.08 -6.39
C ILE A 114 3.77 10.07 -5.27
N GLU A 115 4.16 10.36 -4.03
CA GLU A 115 3.24 10.46 -2.89
C GLU A 115 2.15 11.55 -3.08
N LYS A 116 2.42 12.53 -3.95
CA LYS A 116 1.46 13.57 -4.36
C LYS A 116 0.68 13.22 -5.65
N GLY A 117 0.85 12.00 -6.17
CA GLY A 117 0.14 11.50 -7.33
C GLY A 117 0.73 11.89 -8.69
N HIS A 118 1.96 12.44 -8.74
CA HIS A 118 2.60 12.79 -10.01
C HIS A 118 3.33 11.58 -10.61
N LYS A 119 3.38 11.52 -11.96
CA LYS A 119 4.23 10.59 -12.72
C LYS A 119 5.55 11.27 -13.05
N VAL A 120 6.66 10.53 -12.98
CA VAL A 120 8.01 11.05 -13.26
C VAL A 120 8.68 10.22 -14.35
N ALA A 121 8.99 10.85 -15.48
CA ALA A 121 9.76 10.24 -16.57
C ALA A 121 11.26 10.52 -16.37
N ILE A 122 12.06 9.48 -16.24
CA ILE A 122 13.51 9.54 -16.03
C ILE A 122 14.20 9.46 -17.39
N CYS A 123 14.82 10.56 -17.80
CA CYS A 123 15.57 10.66 -19.05
C CYS A 123 17.07 10.65 -18.78
N GLU A 124 17.75 9.58 -19.17
CA GLU A 124 19.18 9.36 -18.95
C GLU A 124 20.02 9.51 -20.21
N GLN A 125 21.33 9.75 -20.02
CA GLN A 125 22.32 9.74 -21.07
C GLN A 125 22.65 8.30 -21.45
N VAL A 126 22.28 7.88 -22.66
CA VAL A 126 22.53 6.51 -23.17
C VAL A 126 23.83 6.41 -23.98
N GLU A 127 24.54 7.52 -24.18
CA GLU A 127 25.81 7.58 -24.89
C GLU A 127 26.91 8.14 -23.99
N ASP A 128 28.12 7.57 -24.11
CA ASP A 128 29.30 8.06 -23.38
C ASP A 128 29.64 9.50 -23.84
N PRO A 129 29.63 10.48 -22.93
CA PRO A 129 29.96 11.86 -23.28
C PRO A 129 31.32 12.06 -23.93
N LYS A 130 32.28 11.16 -23.67
CA LYS A 130 33.63 11.21 -24.26
C LYS A 130 33.66 10.73 -25.72
N LYS A 131 32.65 9.98 -26.17
CA LYS A 131 32.54 9.41 -27.51
C LYS A 131 31.57 10.17 -28.40
N ALA A 132 30.71 11.01 -27.82
CA ALA A 132 29.65 11.73 -28.52
C ALA A 132 30.24 12.78 -29.47
N LYS A 133 29.86 12.74 -30.75
CA LYS A 133 30.15 13.77 -31.76
C LYS A 133 29.00 14.78 -31.81
N GLY A 134 28.80 15.57 -30.76
CA GLY A 134 27.72 16.54 -30.68
C GLY A 134 26.98 16.48 -29.36
N LEU A 135 25.63 16.62 -29.39
CA LEU A 135 24.81 16.42 -28.18
C LEU A 135 24.77 14.93 -27.80
N VAL A 136 25.07 14.64 -26.55
CA VAL A 136 24.95 13.27 -25.99
C VAL A 136 23.51 12.80 -26.12
N LYS A 137 23.29 11.62 -26.69
CA LYS A 137 21.95 11.02 -26.83
C LYS A 137 21.33 10.74 -25.48
N ARG A 138 20.06 11.08 -25.33
CA ARG A 138 19.24 10.86 -24.12
C ARG A 138 17.96 10.15 -24.48
N GLU A 139 17.55 9.25 -23.60
CA GLU A 139 16.29 8.53 -23.77
C GLU A 139 15.60 8.39 -22.42
N VAL A 140 14.27 8.36 -22.43
CA VAL A 140 13.51 8.00 -21.23
C VAL A 140 13.66 6.51 -21.02
N ILE A 141 14.33 6.15 -19.94
CA ILE A 141 14.62 4.77 -19.57
C ILE A 141 13.52 4.16 -18.72
N ARG A 142 12.73 4.98 -18.03
CA ARG A 142 11.67 4.54 -17.12
C ARG A 142 10.70 5.68 -16.82
N VAL A 143 9.42 5.34 -16.61
CA VAL A 143 8.43 6.21 -15.99
C VAL A 143 8.08 5.64 -14.62
N VAL A 144 8.25 6.45 -13.58
CA VAL A 144 7.90 6.07 -12.20
C VAL A 144 6.54 6.63 -11.86
N THR A 145 5.64 5.77 -11.39
CA THR A 145 4.27 6.09 -10.98
C THR A 145 4.00 5.52 -9.59
N PRO A 146 2.91 5.88 -8.91
CA PRO A 146 2.60 5.35 -7.58
C PRO A 146 2.62 3.81 -7.50
N GLY A 147 2.07 3.12 -8.51
CA GLY A 147 2.01 1.66 -8.58
C GLY A 147 3.27 0.99 -9.14
N THR A 148 4.21 1.77 -9.71
CA THR A 148 5.40 1.21 -10.38
C THR A 148 6.73 1.58 -9.72
N THR A 149 6.73 2.09 -8.50
CA THR A 149 7.97 2.36 -7.76
C THR A 149 8.67 1.07 -7.31
N LEU A 150 10.00 1.02 -7.47
CA LEU A 150 10.86 -0.13 -7.08
C LEU A 150 11.83 0.23 -5.94
N ASP A 151 11.86 1.50 -5.54
CA ASP A 151 12.80 1.95 -4.53
C ASP A 151 12.42 1.42 -3.14
N ALA A 152 13.31 0.61 -2.56
CA ALA A 152 13.11 0.00 -1.25
C ALA A 152 12.94 1.04 -0.12
N THR A 153 13.53 2.24 -0.26
CA THR A 153 13.40 3.31 0.75
C THR A 153 12.05 4.01 0.70
N SER A 154 11.32 3.84 -0.40
CA SER A 154 10.00 4.42 -0.64
C SER A 154 8.86 3.49 -0.25
N LEU A 155 9.13 2.19 -0.14
CA LEU A 155 8.14 1.16 0.09
C LEU A 155 8.12 0.71 1.56
N ASP A 156 6.92 0.43 2.08
CA ASP A 156 6.75 -0.29 3.33
C ASP A 156 7.15 -1.77 3.12
N GLU A 157 8.06 -2.27 3.95
CA GLU A 157 8.52 -3.65 3.85
C GLU A 157 7.41 -4.68 4.14
N SER A 158 6.47 -4.32 4.99
CA SER A 158 5.35 -5.17 5.43
C SER A 158 4.09 -5.05 4.56
N ARG A 159 4.14 -4.31 3.44
CA ARG A 159 3.00 -4.05 2.57
C ARG A 159 3.37 -4.21 1.10
N ASN A 160 2.46 -4.77 0.32
CA ASN A 160 2.54 -4.80 -1.14
C ASN A 160 2.23 -3.42 -1.74
N ASN A 161 2.78 -3.15 -2.91
CA ASN A 161 2.51 -1.93 -3.69
C ASN A 161 1.75 -2.27 -4.96
N TYR A 162 0.43 -2.38 -4.84
CA TYR A 162 -0.39 -2.85 -5.95
C TYR A 162 -0.69 -1.75 -6.97
N LEU A 163 -0.57 -2.12 -8.24
CA LEU A 163 -1.14 -1.46 -9.41
C LEU A 163 -2.36 -2.27 -9.85
N MET A 164 -3.50 -1.63 -10.07
CA MET A 164 -4.73 -2.28 -10.50
C MET A 164 -5.20 -1.73 -11.84
N SER A 165 -5.49 -2.62 -12.78
CA SER A 165 -6.13 -2.30 -14.04
C SER A 165 -7.60 -2.69 -13.97
N ILE A 166 -8.50 -1.77 -14.34
CA ILE A 166 -9.94 -1.99 -14.34
C ILE A 166 -10.48 -1.68 -15.73
N VAL A 167 -11.17 -2.63 -16.32
CA VAL A 167 -11.98 -2.41 -17.51
C VAL A 167 -13.47 -2.54 -17.17
N SER A 168 -14.23 -1.52 -17.51
CA SER A 168 -15.69 -1.52 -17.39
C SER A 168 -16.29 -1.80 -18.75
N LEU A 169 -17.04 -2.89 -18.87
CA LEU A 169 -17.75 -3.31 -20.09
C LEU A 169 -19.21 -3.52 -19.72
N GLU A 170 -20.10 -2.60 -20.14
CA GLU A 170 -21.54 -2.65 -19.86
C GLU A 170 -21.84 -3.03 -18.38
N ASP A 171 -22.17 -4.31 -18.11
CA ASP A 171 -22.53 -4.81 -16.77
C ASP A 171 -21.41 -5.64 -16.08
N HIS A 172 -20.20 -5.69 -16.65
CA HIS A 172 -19.10 -6.50 -16.15
C HIS A 172 -17.83 -5.66 -15.95
N PHE A 173 -17.06 -6.02 -14.93
CA PHE A 173 -15.79 -5.40 -14.62
C PHE A 173 -14.69 -6.46 -14.63
N GLY A 174 -13.70 -6.27 -15.49
CA GLY A 174 -12.45 -7.02 -15.40
C GLY A 174 -11.45 -6.30 -14.52
N CYS A 175 -10.79 -7.04 -13.65
CA CYS A 175 -9.78 -6.53 -12.73
C CYS A 175 -8.50 -7.32 -12.84
N ALA A 176 -7.38 -6.65 -13.06
CA ALA A 176 -6.05 -7.24 -12.97
C ALA A 176 -5.22 -6.45 -11.96
N ILE A 177 -4.57 -7.14 -11.04
CA ILE A 177 -3.84 -6.56 -9.93
C ILE A 177 -2.41 -7.10 -9.94
N ALA A 178 -1.42 -6.22 -9.88
CA ALA A 178 -0.03 -6.63 -9.83
C ALA A 178 0.78 -5.84 -8.81
N ASP A 179 1.74 -6.52 -8.18
CA ASP A 179 2.83 -5.89 -7.46
C ASP A 179 4.13 -6.15 -8.21
N ILE A 180 4.66 -5.13 -8.86
CA ILE A 180 5.89 -5.24 -9.64
C ILE A 180 7.14 -5.47 -8.78
N THR A 181 7.04 -5.25 -7.48
CA THR A 181 8.17 -5.44 -6.55
C THR A 181 8.32 -6.88 -6.08
N THR A 182 7.24 -7.66 -6.10
CA THR A 182 7.22 -9.09 -5.72
C THR A 182 6.99 -10.00 -6.92
N GLY A 183 6.39 -9.47 -8.00
CA GLY A 183 6.02 -10.23 -9.20
C GLY A 183 4.66 -10.93 -9.07
N ASP A 184 3.88 -10.63 -8.03
CA ASP A 184 2.53 -11.15 -7.88
C ASP A 184 1.59 -10.53 -8.90
N CYS A 185 0.78 -11.36 -9.56
CA CYS A 185 -0.25 -10.92 -10.48
C CYS A 185 -1.53 -11.73 -10.29
N PHE A 186 -2.64 -11.03 -10.07
CA PHE A 186 -3.97 -11.62 -9.86
C PHE A 186 -4.94 -11.11 -10.91
N LEU A 187 -5.96 -11.91 -11.19
CA LEU A 187 -7.00 -11.57 -12.14
C LEU A 187 -8.35 -12.05 -11.64
N THR A 188 -9.38 -11.21 -11.76
CA THR A 188 -10.76 -11.56 -11.42
C THR A 188 -11.75 -10.78 -12.27
N GLU A 189 -13.01 -11.23 -12.24
CA GLU A 189 -14.15 -10.53 -12.81
C GLU A 189 -15.26 -10.36 -11.79
N VAL A 190 -15.96 -9.25 -11.87
CA VAL A 190 -17.09 -8.94 -11.01
C VAL A 190 -18.23 -8.32 -11.80
N ASP A 191 -19.47 -8.61 -11.36
CA ASP A 191 -20.71 -8.27 -12.04
C ASP A 191 -21.41 -7.02 -11.50
N LYS A 192 -20.88 -6.38 -10.46
CA LYS A 192 -21.52 -5.24 -9.80
C LYS A 192 -20.49 -4.22 -9.32
N PRO A 193 -20.84 -2.91 -9.38
CA PRO A 193 -19.98 -1.85 -8.84
C PRO A 193 -19.58 -2.06 -7.38
N GLN A 194 -20.49 -2.62 -6.57
CA GLN A 194 -20.21 -2.89 -5.16
C GLN A 194 -19.14 -3.97 -4.98
N LYS A 195 -19.18 -5.06 -5.77
CA LYS A 195 -18.14 -6.09 -5.73
C LYS A 195 -16.80 -5.53 -6.23
N LEU A 196 -16.82 -4.62 -7.19
CA LEU A 196 -15.63 -3.92 -7.64
C LEU A 196 -15.02 -3.07 -6.51
N LEU A 197 -15.86 -2.33 -5.77
CA LEU A 197 -15.42 -1.59 -4.59
C LEU A 197 -14.82 -2.51 -3.52
N ASP A 198 -15.39 -3.70 -3.32
CA ASP A 198 -14.86 -4.69 -2.39
C ASP A 198 -13.46 -5.16 -2.82
N GLU A 199 -13.24 -5.41 -4.13
CA GLU A 199 -11.91 -5.76 -4.65
C GLU A 199 -10.91 -4.59 -4.52
N ILE A 200 -11.32 -3.36 -4.83
CA ILE A 200 -10.46 -2.19 -4.62
C ILE A 200 -10.09 -2.03 -3.13
N ASN A 201 -11.05 -2.18 -2.23
CA ASN A 201 -10.80 -2.10 -0.78
C ASN A 201 -9.96 -3.28 -0.24
N LYS A 202 -9.99 -4.43 -0.89
CA LYS A 202 -9.22 -5.63 -0.55
C LYS A 202 -7.72 -5.42 -0.79
N PHE A 203 -7.35 -4.89 -1.96
CA PHE A 203 -5.96 -4.68 -2.35
C PHE A 203 -5.43 -3.29 -1.97
N VAL A 204 -6.30 -2.29 -1.86
CA VAL A 204 -5.94 -0.88 -1.63
C VAL A 204 -4.79 -0.47 -2.55
N PRO A 205 -4.97 -0.52 -3.88
CA PRO A 205 -3.88 -0.24 -4.82
C PRO A 205 -3.37 1.20 -4.66
N ALA A 206 -2.08 1.40 -4.89
CA ALA A 206 -1.50 2.74 -4.94
C ALA A 206 -1.94 3.50 -6.20
N GLU A 207 -2.24 2.73 -7.25
CA GLU A 207 -2.62 3.26 -8.56
C GLU A 207 -3.67 2.38 -9.24
N ILE A 208 -4.66 3.03 -9.84
CA ILE A 208 -5.64 2.40 -10.73
C ILE A 208 -5.47 2.97 -12.13
N ILE A 209 -5.34 2.10 -13.13
CA ILE A 209 -5.48 2.43 -14.54
C ILE A 209 -6.82 1.90 -15.04
N CYS A 210 -7.55 2.67 -15.84
CA CYS A 210 -8.89 2.30 -16.25
C CYS A 210 -9.28 2.87 -17.63
N ASN A 211 -10.32 2.30 -18.23
CA ASN A 211 -10.97 2.91 -19.38
C ASN A 211 -11.96 4.02 -18.96
N ASP A 212 -12.38 4.86 -19.90
CA ASP A 212 -13.28 5.99 -19.61
C ASP A 212 -14.65 5.54 -19.05
N ALA A 213 -15.11 4.35 -19.41
CA ALA A 213 -16.37 3.79 -18.94
C ALA A 213 -16.39 3.56 -17.41
N PHE A 214 -15.24 3.40 -16.78
CA PHE A 214 -15.12 3.25 -15.33
C PHE A 214 -15.70 4.45 -14.57
N PHE A 215 -15.54 5.68 -15.06
CA PHE A 215 -16.10 6.88 -14.43
C PHE A 215 -17.63 6.97 -14.48
N MET A 216 -18.27 6.17 -15.35
CA MET A 216 -19.73 6.05 -15.46
C MET A 216 -20.29 4.83 -14.73
N SER A 217 -19.45 4.03 -14.08
CA SER A 217 -19.81 2.75 -13.46
C SER A 217 -20.63 2.88 -12.17
N GLY A 218 -20.80 4.09 -11.64
CA GLY A 218 -21.43 4.34 -10.34
C GLY A 218 -20.50 4.13 -9.13
N VAL A 219 -19.20 3.90 -9.36
CA VAL A 219 -18.18 3.90 -8.31
C VAL A 219 -17.79 5.34 -7.99
N ASP A 220 -17.82 5.70 -6.71
CA ASP A 220 -17.38 7.02 -6.25
C ASP A 220 -15.84 7.11 -6.30
N THR A 221 -15.33 7.70 -7.38
CA THR A 221 -13.89 7.84 -7.61
C THR A 221 -13.25 8.94 -6.75
N GLU A 222 -14.03 9.90 -6.25
CA GLU A 222 -13.54 10.94 -5.35
C GLU A 222 -13.31 10.36 -3.95
N ASP A 223 -14.23 9.52 -3.44
CA ASP A 223 -14.00 8.78 -2.20
C ASP A 223 -12.73 7.91 -2.27
N LEU A 224 -12.48 7.25 -3.39
CA LEU A 224 -11.25 6.46 -3.58
C LEU A 224 -9.98 7.31 -3.52
N LYS A 225 -9.99 8.52 -4.11
CA LYS A 225 -8.86 9.45 -4.08
C LYS A 225 -8.65 10.06 -2.69
N ASP A 226 -9.71 10.55 -2.07
CA ASP A 226 -9.60 11.33 -0.83
C ASP A 226 -9.40 10.42 0.38
N ARG A 227 -10.18 9.33 0.49
CA ARG A 227 -10.14 8.42 1.63
C ARG A 227 -9.04 7.40 1.54
N LEU A 228 -8.87 6.75 0.37
CA LEU A 228 -7.87 5.69 0.17
C LEU A 228 -6.56 6.21 -0.42
N ARG A 229 -6.53 7.46 -0.89
CA ARG A 229 -5.37 8.10 -1.56
C ARG A 229 -4.91 7.32 -2.80
N ILE A 230 -5.86 6.72 -3.51
CA ILE A 230 -5.58 5.98 -4.73
C ILE A 230 -5.45 6.95 -5.90
N CYS A 231 -4.36 6.85 -6.66
CA CYS A 231 -4.21 7.62 -7.90
C CYS A 231 -4.94 6.89 -9.03
N ILE A 232 -5.87 7.58 -9.73
CA ILE A 232 -6.66 6.98 -10.81
C ILE A 232 -6.31 7.67 -12.12
N PHE A 233 -5.84 6.89 -13.09
CA PHE A 233 -5.42 7.36 -14.41
C PHE A 233 -6.24 6.68 -15.52
N PRO A 234 -7.04 7.45 -16.28
CA PRO A 234 -7.66 6.92 -17.49
C PRO A 234 -6.58 6.64 -18.55
N LEU A 235 -6.75 5.55 -19.28
CA LEU A 235 -5.93 5.22 -20.44
C LEU A 235 -6.77 5.27 -21.71
N ASP A 236 -6.11 5.52 -22.84
CA ASP A 236 -6.75 5.49 -24.14
C ASP A 236 -7.40 4.13 -24.43
N ASN A 237 -8.51 4.12 -25.13
CA ASN A 237 -9.29 2.91 -25.40
C ASN A 237 -8.51 1.80 -26.13
N TRP A 238 -7.45 2.13 -26.88
CA TRP A 238 -6.63 1.14 -27.56
C TRP A 238 -5.87 0.20 -26.61
N TYR A 239 -5.59 0.63 -25.35
CA TYR A 239 -5.01 -0.25 -24.33
C TYR A 239 -5.92 -1.41 -23.98
N PHE A 240 -7.22 -1.26 -24.16
CA PHE A 240 -8.25 -2.23 -23.83
C PHE A 240 -8.80 -2.96 -25.06
N ASP A 241 -8.04 -2.97 -26.18
CA ASP A 241 -8.38 -3.79 -27.34
C ASP A 241 -8.13 -5.27 -27.02
N ASP A 242 -9.18 -6.09 -27.15
CA ASP A 242 -9.14 -7.50 -26.78
C ASP A 242 -8.05 -8.27 -27.52
N SER A 243 -7.94 -8.09 -28.84
CA SER A 243 -6.93 -8.79 -29.66
C SER A 243 -5.51 -8.43 -29.25
N LEU A 244 -5.28 -7.15 -28.95
CA LEU A 244 -4.00 -6.64 -28.50
C LEU A 244 -3.67 -7.18 -27.09
N CYS A 245 -4.63 -7.17 -26.19
CA CYS A 245 -4.48 -7.67 -24.83
C CYS A 245 -4.14 -9.16 -24.79
N GLN A 246 -4.88 -9.99 -25.53
CA GLN A 246 -4.59 -11.42 -25.65
C GLN A 246 -3.20 -11.69 -26.23
N ARG A 247 -2.80 -10.94 -27.28
CA ARG A 247 -1.46 -11.05 -27.86
C ARG A 247 -0.38 -10.69 -26.85
N THR A 248 -0.52 -9.57 -26.15
CA THR A 248 0.44 -9.12 -25.13
C THR A 248 0.66 -10.18 -24.05
N LEU A 249 -0.42 -10.79 -23.54
CA LEU A 249 -0.31 -11.85 -22.54
C LEU A 249 0.36 -13.11 -23.09
N LYS A 250 0.00 -13.56 -24.31
CA LYS A 250 0.62 -14.73 -24.94
C LYS A 250 2.13 -14.52 -25.15
N GLU A 251 2.51 -13.33 -25.63
CA GLU A 251 3.92 -12.98 -25.82
C GLU A 251 4.68 -12.92 -24.51
N HIS A 252 4.08 -12.30 -23.45
CA HIS A 252 4.73 -12.16 -22.15
C HIS A 252 4.95 -13.50 -21.44
N PHE A 253 3.91 -14.35 -21.39
CA PHE A 253 3.98 -15.65 -20.71
C PHE A 253 4.52 -16.78 -21.60
N HIS A 254 4.89 -16.49 -22.84
CA HIS A 254 5.41 -17.46 -23.82
C HIS A 254 4.47 -18.66 -24.03
N VAL A 255 3.17 -18.42 -24.10
CA VAL A 255 2.13 -19.44 -24.32
C VAL A 255 1.43 -19.24 -25.65
N ASN A 256 0.98 -20.35 -26.24
CA ASN A 256 0.22 -20.31 -27.51
C ASN A 256 -1.26 -19.97 -27.26
N THR A 257 -1.82 -20.40 -26.13
CA THR A 257 -3.22 -20.19 -25.75
C THR A 257 -3.31 -19.73 -24.30
N LEU A 258 -4.37 -18.99 -23.95
CA LEU A 258 -4.61 -18.51 -22.59
C LEU A 258 -5.14 -19.62 -21.66
N GLU A 259 -5.59 -20.75 -22.21
CA GLU A 259 -6.01 -21.94 -21.44
C GLU A 259 -4.87 -22.46 -20.55
N GLY A 260 -3.62 -22.43 -21.06
CA GLY A 260 -2.44 -22.82 -20.28
C GLY A 260 -2.19 -21.98 -19.03
N LEU A 261 -2.81 -20.81 -18.94
CA LEU A 261 -2.78 -19.89 -17.80
C LEU A 261 -4.06 -19.96 -16.94
N GLY A 262 -5.04 -20.80 -17.33
CA GLY A 262 -6.35 -20.88 -16.66
C GLY A 262 -7.24 -19.66 -16.86
N LEU A 263 -7.06 -18.92 -17.97
CA LEU A 263 -7.74 -17.65 -18.25
C LEU A 263 -8.92 -17.78 -19.23
N GLN A 264 -9.30 -19.00 -19.61
CA GLN A 264 -10.33 -19.24 -20.63
C GLN A 264 -11.73 -18.71 -20.26
N ASP A 265 -12.02 -18.57 -18.97
CA ASP A 265 -13.33 -18.16 -18.44
C ASP A 265 -13.35 -16.69 -17.97
N TYR A 266 -12.35 -15.87 -18.35
CA TYR A 266 -12.16 -14.52 -17.88
C TYR A 266 -11.97 -13.51 -19.03
N ASP A 267 -13.03 -13.18 -19.75
CA ASP A 267 -12.95 -12.30 -20.93
C ASP A 267 -12.55 -10.86 -20.58
N SER A 268 -13.26 -10.23 -19.68
CA SER A 268 -12.98 -8.85 -19.25
C SER A 268 -11.70 -8.77 -18.39
N GLY A 269 -11.42 -9.81 -17.60
CA GLY A 269 -10.20 -9.95 -16.84
C GLY A 269 -8.95 -10.02 -17.72
N VAL A 270 -9.03 -10.75 -18.85
CA VAL A 270 -7.95 -10.84 -19.85
C VAL A 270 -7.66 -9.46 -20.46
N ILE A 271 -8.71 -8.67 -20.76
CA ILE A 271 -8.54 -7.31 -21.27
C ILE A 271 -7.85 -6.43 -20.21
N ALA A 272 -8.30 -6.49 -18.96
CA ALA A 272 -7.68 -5.73 -17.86
C ALA A 272 -6.22 -6.13 -17.66
N ALA A 273 -5.89 -7.43 -17.69
CA ALA A 273 -4.52 -7.92 -17.57
C ALA A 273 -3.64 -7.50 -18.75
N GLY A 274 -4.15 -7.61 -19.98
CA GLY A 274 -3.44 -7.18 -21.17
C GLY A 274 -3.09 -5.69 -21.12
N ALA A 275 -4.05 -4.84 -20.73
CA ALA A 275 -3.83 -3.41 -20.54
C ALA A 275 -2.79 -3.13 -19.44
N LEU A 276 -2.83 -3.88 -18.32
CA LEU A 276 -1.84 -3.81 -17.26
C LEU A 276 -0.42 -4.07 -17.78
N PHE A 277 -0.22 -5.17 -18.49
CA PHE A 277 1.10 -5.54 -19.04
C PHE A 277 1.58 -4.57 -20.12
N GLN A 278 0.69 -4.01 -20.94
CA GLN A 278 1.06 -2.96 -21.89
C GLN A 278 1.54 -1.71 -21.17
N TYR A 279 0.79 -1.24 -20.16
CA TYR A 279 1.16 -0.10 -19.33
C TYR A 279 2.50 -0.31 -18.62
N LEU A 280 2.73 -1.49 -18.07
CA LEU A 280 4.00 -1.85 -17.45
C LEU A 280 5.16 -1.88 -18.45
N ASN A 281 4.97 -2.42 -19.65
CA ASN A 281 6.00 -2.45 -20.69
C ASN A 281 6.38 -1.02 -21.12
N GLU A 282 5.42 -0.12 -21.26
CA GLU A 282 5.68 1.27 -21.65
C GLU A 282 6.32 2.10 -20.55
N THR A 283 5.95 1.86 -19.29
CA THR A 283 6.50 2.60 -18.16
C THR A 283 7.85 2.08 -17.71
N GLN A 284 8.06 0.76 -17.68
CA GLN A 284 9.30 0.17 -17.18
C GLN A 284 10.36 0.01 -18.26
N LYS A 285 9.97 -0.19 -19.53
CA LYS A 285 10.88 -0.34 -20.69
C LYS A 285 11.94 -1.45 -20.55
N THR A 286 11.71 -2.39 -19.66
CA THR A 286 12.54 -3.55 -19.37
C THR A 286 11.71 -4.82 -19.39
N ALA A 287 12.35 -5.96 -19.61
CA ALA A 287 11.66 -7.23 -19.53
C ALA A 287 11.10 -7.47 -18.12
N LEU A 288 9.82 -7.82 -18.01
CA LEU A 288 9.10 -8.11 -16.77
C LEU A 288 9.20 -9.60 -16.41
N SER A 289 10.37 -10.20 -16.56
CA SER A 289 10.60 -11.66 -16.45
C SER A 289 10.25 -12.24 -15.07
N HIS A 290 10.27 -11.41 -14.02
CA HIS A 290 9.87 -11.81 -12.68
C HIS A 290 8.34 -11.88 -12.51
N MET A 291 7.56 -11.28 -13.39
CA MET A 291 6.10 -11.48 -13.45
C MET A 291 5.80 -12.75 -14.27
N ALA A 292 6.21 -13.89 -13.71
CA ALA A 292 6.21 -15.16 -14.43
C ALA A 292 4.87 -15.91 -14.36
N THR A 293 3.98 -15.53 -13.45
CA THR A 293 2.69 -16.21 -13.22
C THR A 293 1.57 -15.21 -13.04
N ILE A 294 0.37 -15.59 -13.49
CA ILE A 294 -0.87 -14.88 -13.24
C ILE A 294 -1.85 -15.84 -12.56
N HIS A 295 -2.52 -15.36 -11.51
CA HIS A 295 -3.41 -16.16 -10.69
C HIS A 295 -4.86 -15.71 -10.85
N PRO A 296 -5.66 -16.38 -11.69
CA PRO A 296 -7.08 -16.12 -11.75
C PRO A 296 -7.77 -16.60 -10.48
N TYR A 297 -8.73 -15.84 -9.99
CA TYR A 297 -9.53 -16.22 -8.82
C TYR A 297 -10.96 -15.67 -8.92
N THR A 298 -11.89 -16.35 -8.26
CA THR A 298 -13.24 -15.84 -8.09
C THR A 298 -13.34 -15.07 -6.77
N ALA A 299 -14.04 -13.93 -6.78
CA ALA A 299 -14.21 -13.08 -5.59
C ALA A 299 -14.86 -13.85 -4.43
N ASP A 300 -15.62 -14.90 -4.71
CA ASP A 300 -16.33 -15.72 -3.73
C ASP A 300 -15.42 -16.74 -2.98
N LYS A 301 -14.13 -16.79 -3.25
CA LYS A 301 -13.16 -17.71 -2.58
C LYS A 301 -12.79 -17.28 -1.16
N PHE A 302 -12.97 -16.00 -0.84
CA PHE A 302 -12.57 -15.41 0.42
C PHE A 302 -13.76 -14.83 1.17
N MET A 303 -13.63 -14.76 2.50
CA MET A 303 -14.60 -14.06 3.34
C MET A 303 -14.57 -12.57 3.01
N LEU A 304 -15.72 -12.01 2.65
CA LEU A 304 -15.83 -10.60 2.32
C LEU A 304 -15.91 -9.76 3.60
N ILE A 305 -15.05 -8.76 3.69
CA ILE A 305 -15.04 -7.77 4.77
C ILE A 305 -15.03 -6.40 4.11
N ASP A 306 -16.09 -5.65 4.24
CA ASP A 306 -16.18 -4.30 3.64
C ASP A 306 -15.22 -3.31 4.31
N SER A 307 -15.03 -2.16 3.68
CA SER A 307 -14.06 -1.14 4.16
C SER A 307 -14.39 -0.62 5.56
N SER A 308 -15.68 -0.46 5.88
CA SER A 308 -16.14 -0.03 7.20
C SER A 308 -15.81 -1.08 8.25
N SER A 309 -16.08 -2.36 7.96
CA SER A 309 -15.77 -3.47 8.87
C SER A 309 -14.27 -3.67 9.09
N ARG A 310 -13.44 -3.53 8.04
CA ARG A 310 -11.97 -3.57 8.18
C ARG A 310 -11.47 -2.51 9.16
N ARG A 311 -11.98 -1.27 9.03
CA ARG A 311 -11.66 -0.17 9.94
C ARG A 311 -12.18 -0.41 11.35
N ASN A 312 -13.47 -0.76 11.48
CA ASN A 312 -14.13 -0.94 12.77
C ASN A 312 -13.52 -2.08 13.60
N LEU A 313 -13.01 -3.13 12.96
CA LEU A 313 -12.31 -4.24 13.59
C LEU A 313 -10.82 -3.97 13.81
N GLU A 314 -10.29 -2.86 13.31
CA GLU A 314 -8.87 -2.49 13.43
C GLU A 314 -7.93 -3.65 13.02
N LEU A 315 -8.16 -4.21 11.83
CA LEU A 315 -7.47 -5.42 11.41
C LEU A 315 -5.96 -5.21 11.22
N VAL A 316 -5.56 -4.13 10.55
CA VAL A 316 -4.16 -3.87 10.18
C VAL A 316 -3.59 -2.61 10.82
N GLU A 317 -4.44 -1.64 11.15
CA GLU A 317 -4.09 -0.38 11.81
C GLU A 317 -5.21 0.12 12.71
N THR A 318 -4.88 0.99 13.68
CA THR A 318 -5.87 1.60 14.58
C THR A 318 -6.66 2.70 13.87
N LEU A 319 -7.91 2.92 14.30
CA LEU A 319 -8.80 3.94 13.73
C LEU A 319 -8.26 5.37 13.86
N ARG A 320 -7.75 5.73 15.03
CA ARG A 320 -7.36 7.10 15.36
C ARG A 320 -5.96 7.45 14.92
N GLU A 321 -4.98 6.62 15.29
CA GLU A 321 -3.55 6.94 15.14
C GLU A 321 -2.96 6.36 13.87
N LYS A 322 -3.72 5.52 13.14
CA LYS A 322 -3.24 4.85 11.93
C LYS A 322 -1.94 4.06 12.16
N GLN A 323 -1.80 3.47 13.35
CA GLN A 323 -0.63 2.70 13.77
C GLN A 323 -0.92 1.20 13.77
N LYS A 324 0.10 0.40 13.49
CA LYS A 324 0.02 -1.06 13.59
C LYS A 324 -0.22 -1.52 15.03
N ARG A 325 0.44 -0.88 16.02
CA ARG A 325 0.26 -1.22 17.43
C ARG A 325 -1.18 -0.98 17.88
N GLY A 326 -1.81 -2.01 18.42
CA GLY A 326 -3.22 -1.98 18.82
C GLY A 326 -4.18 -2.55 17.76
N SER A 327 -3.67 -3.03 16.62
CA SER A 327 -4.45 -3.75 15.61
C SER A 327 -4.38 -5.27 15.81
N LEU A 328 -5.24 -6.04 15.11
CA LEU A 328 -5.14 -7.50 15.10
C LEU A 328 -3.79 -7.98 14.53
N LEU A 329 -3.37 -7.36 13.44
CA LEU A 329 -2.09 -7.70 12.79
C LEU A 329 -0.91 -7.51 13.76
N TRP A 330 -0.92 -6.49 14.61
CA TRP A 330 0.13 -6.30 15.62
C TRP A 330 0.25 -7.48 16.60
N VAL A 331 -0.88 -8.09 16.98
CA VAL A 331 -0.89 -9.26 17.87
C VAL A 331 -0.29 -10.46 17.14
N LEU A 332 -0.72 -10.71 15.90
CA LEU A 332 -0.39 -11.92 15.15
C LEU A 332 0.99 -11.87 14.52
N ASP A 333 1.46 -10.69 14.14
CA ASP A 333 2.71 -10.53 13.40
C ASP A 333 3.93 -10.56 14.32
N LYS A 334 4.53 -11.73 14.36
CA LYS A 334 5.84 -12.02 14.95
C LYS A 334 6.75 -12.68 13.91
N THR A 335 6.47 -12.44 12.63
CA THR A 335 7.29 -12.92 11.52
C THR A 335 8.71 -12.38 11.61
N LYS A 336 9.64 -13.07 10.96
CA LYS A 336 11.06 -12.75 10.92
C LYS A 336 11.47 -12.11 9.59
N THR A 337 10.68 -12.35 8.55
CA THR A 337 10.94 -11.87 7.19
C THR A 337 9.90 -10.87 6.73
N ALA A 338 10.28 -9.93 5.88
CA ALA A 338 9.36 -8.99 5.24
C ALA A 338 8.30 -9.72 4.38
N MET A 339 8.70 -10.79 3.69
CA MET A 339 7.82 -11.65 2.90
C MET A 339 6.75 -12.30 3.77
N GLY A 340 7.12 -12.86 4.93
CA GLY A 340 6.20 -13.41 5.91
C GLY A 340 5.22 -12.37 6.44
N ALA A 341 5.68 -11.14 6.73
CA ALA A 341 4.82 -10.06 7.19
C ALA A 341 3.77 -9.68 6.13
N ARG A 342 4.14 -9.57 4.85
CA ARG A 342 3.20 -9.32 3.75
C ARG A 342 2.20 -10.46 3.60
N THR A 343 2.66 -11.70 3.63
CA THR A 343 1.80 -12.89 3.52
C THR A 343 0.81 -12.98 4.68
N LEU A 344 1.23 -12.71 5.91
CA LEU A 344 0.34 -12.70 7.07
C LEU A 344 -0.70 -11.58 6.96
N ARG A 345 -0.30 -10.40 6.51
CA ARG A 345 -1.22 -9.31 6.23
C ARG A 345 -2.27 -9.71 5.20
N GLY A 346 -1.85 -10.34 4.10
CA GLY A 346 -2.75 -10.89 3.10
C GLY A 346 -3.74 -11.91 3.68
N TYR A 347 -3.31 -12.78 4.59
CA TYR A 347 -4.21 -13.73 5.27
C TYR A 347 -5.25 -13.02 6.12
N VAL A 348 -4.87 -11.97 6.86
CA VAL A 348 -5.81 -11.17 7.68
C VAL A 348 -6.80 -10.40 6.81
N GLU A 349 -6.37 -9.89 5.68
CA GLU A 349 -7.20 -9.13 4.73
C GLU A 349 -8.09 -10.04 3.87
N GLN A 350 -7.72 -11.32 3.70
CA GLN A 350 -8.40 -12.30 2.84
C GLN A 350 -8.58 -13.65 3.59
N PRO A 351 -9.46 -13.71 4.62
CA PRO A 351 -9.73 -14.96 5.31
C PRO A 351 -10.40 -15.97 4.38
N LEU A 352 -10.10 -17.25 4.57
CA LEU A 352 -10.64 -18.36 3.77
C LEU A 352 -12.09 -18.69 4.12
N ILE A 353 -12.83 -19.24 3.15
CA ILE A 353 -14.14 -19.84 3.39
C ILE A 353 -14.17 -21.35 3.09
N ASP A 354 -13.05 -21.89 2.66
CA ASP A 354 -12.89 -23.33 2.45
C ASP A 354 -12.45 -24.03 3.75
N ALA A 355 -13.25 -25.01 4.21
CA ALA A 355 -12.99 -25.72 5.45
C ALA A 355 -11.72 -26.57 5.40
N GLU A 356 -11.39 -27.15 4.24
CA GLU A 356 -10.24 -28.03 4.07
C GLU A 356 -8.95 -27.18 4.11
N GLU A 357 -8.90 -26.09 3.37
CA GLU A 357 -7.76 -25.17 3.37
C GLU A 357 -7.51 -24.55 4.76
N ILE A 358 -8.59 -24.17 5.47
CA ILE A 358 -8.48 -23.67 6.86
C ILE A 358 -7.88 -24.75 7.78
N ASN A 359 -8.38 -25.99 7.70
CA ASN A 359 -7.90 -27.08 8.54
C ASN A 359 -6.45 -27.47 8.22
N LEU A 360 -6.01 -27.37 6.96
CA LEU A 360 -4.61 -27.57 6.57
C LEU A 360 -3.71 -26.54 7.27
N ARG A 361 -4.08 -25.25 7.25
CA ARG A 361 -3.35 -24.18 7.97
C ARG A 361 -3.33 -24.42 9.48
N LEU A 362 -4.48 -24.76 10.07
CA LEU A 362 -4.59 -25.08 11.51
C LEU A 362 -3.72 -26.29 11.90
N GLY A 363 -3.59 -27.28 11.02
CA GLY A 363 -2.71 -28.44 11.23
C GLY A 363 -1.22 -28.05 11.29
N ALA A 364 -0.79 -27.16 10.42
CA ALA A 364 0.59 -26.64 10.44
C ALA A 364 0.87 -25.84 11.74
N VAL A 365 -0.05 -24.96 12.13
CA VAL A 365 0.06 -24.19 13.38
C VAL A 365 0.07 -25.11 14.59
N GLU A 366 -0.76 -26.16 14.61
CA GLU A 366 -0.80 -27.14 15.71
C GLU A 366 0.53 -27.85 15.87
N GLU A 367 1.08 -28.41 14.79
CA GLU A 367 2.33 -29.16 14.86
C GLU A 367 3.52 -28.27 15.28
N LEU A 368 3.59 -27.04 14.75
CA LEU A 368 4.60 -26.07 15.16
C LEU A 368 4.44 -25.60 16.62
N THR A 369 3.22 -25.60 17.15
CA THR A 369 2.96 -25.31 18.57
C THR A 369 3.38 -26.47 19.46
N GLN A 370 3.19 -27.73 18.99
CA GLN A 370 3.58 -28.95 19.72
C GLN A 370 5.11 -29.19 19.73
N LYS A 371 5.84 -28.62 18.73
CA LYS A 371 7.29 -28.75 18.57
C LYS A 371 8.00 -27.38 18.73
N PRO A 372 7.93 -26.72 19.91
CA PRO A 372 8.40 -25.35 20.06
C PRO A 372 9.90 -25.16 19.83
N MET A 373 10.72 -26.17 20.17
CA MET A 373 12.18 -26.08 19.95
C MET A 373 12.53 -26.04 18.46
N LEU A 374 11.90 -26.90 17.65
CA LEU A 374 12.13 -26.92 16.19
C LEU A 374 11.56 -25.65 15.53
N ARG A 375 10.38 -25.18 15.98
CA ARG A 375 9.81 -23.92 15.52
C ARG A 375 10.76 -22.75 15.79
N ASP A 376 11.29 -22.64 17.00
CA ASP A 376 12.15 -21.53 17.38
C ASP A 376 13.50 -21.61 16.64
N GLU A 377 14.02 -22.78 16.37
CA GLU A 377 15.20 -23.00 15.53
C GLU A 377 14.93 -22.57 14.07
N ILE A 378 13.79 -22.92 13.47
CA ILE A 378 13.36 -22.40 12.16
C ILE A 378 13.36 -20.87 12.18
N ARG A 379 12.82 -20.25 13.22
CA ARG A 379 12.75 -18.79 13.35
C ARG A 379 14.12 -18.13 13.45
N GLU A 380 15.10 -18.79 14.04
CA GLU A 380 16.48 -18.28 14.05
C GLU A 380 17.10 -18.31 12.65
N TYR A 381 16.87 -19.35 11.85
CA TYR A 381 17.34 -19.41 10.47
C TYR A 381 16.57 -18.48 9.52
N LEU A 382 15.31 -18.15 9.82
CA LEU A 382 14.54 -17.15 9.06
C LEU A 382 15.03 -15.72 9.31
N ASN A 383 15.60 -15.42 10.47
CA ASN A 383 15.96 -14.05 10.86
C ASN A 383 17.00 -13.37 9.94
N PRO A 384 18.04 -14.04 9.43
CA PRO A 384 19.02 -13.45 8.51
C PRO A 384 18.55 -13.44 7.04
N ILE A 385 17.37 -13.96 6.71
CA ILE A 385 16.86 -13.99 5.35
C ILE A 385 16.33 -12.61 4.97
N TYR A 386 16.93 -12.04 3.95
CA TYR A 386 16.48 -10.80 3.32
C TYR A 386 15.23 -11.01 2.47
N ASP A 387 14.65 -9.93 1.97
CA ASP A 387 13.46 -9.94 1.11
C ASP A 387 13.79 -10.50 -0.29
N LEU A 388 13.71 -11.83 -0.43
CA LEU A 388 14.04 -12.53 -1.67
C LEU A 388 13.12 -12.13 -2.83
N GLU A 389 11.83 -11.83 -2.56
CA GLU A 389 10.87 -11.40 -3.59
C GLU A 389 11.30 -10.06 -4.20
N ARG A 390 11.62 -9.06 -3.36
CA ARG A 390 12.08 -7.75 -3.83
C ARG A 390 13.51 -7.79 -4.39
N LEU A 391 14.34 -8.67 -3.87
CA LEU A 391 15.70 -8.85 -4.40
C LEU A 391 15.68 -9.45 -5.80
N ILE A 392 14.89 -10.49 -6.06
CA ILE A 392 14.82 -11.10 -7.40
C ILE A 392 14.19 -10.14 -8.41
N SER A 393 13.24 -9.31 -8.01
CA SER A 393 12.69 -8.25 -8.86
C SER A 393 13.77 -7.25 -9.25
N ARG A 394 14.59 -6.76 -8.31
CA ARG A 394 15.72 -5.87 -8.62
C ARG A 394 16.76 -6.53 -9.53
N ILE A 395 16.99 -7.83 -9.37
CA ILE A 395 17.87 -8.61 -10.25
C ILE A 395 17.29 -8.63 -11.67
N SER A 396 16.00 -8.92 -11.82
CA SER A 396 15.30 -8.96 -13.11
C SER A 396 15.23 -7.59 -13.80
N TYR A 397 15.04 -6.51 -13.03
CA TYR A 397 15.13 -5.12 -13.54
C TYR A 397 16.55 -4.61 -13.79
N GLN A 398 17.56 -5.44 -13.58
CA GLN A 398 18.97 -5.08 -13.69
C GLN A 398 19.41 -3.91 -12.80
N SER A 399 18.63 -3.59 -11.78
CA SER A 399 18.89 -2.52 -10.80
C SER A 399 19.63 -3.01 -9.55
N ALA A 400 19.74 -4.34 -9.38
CA ALA A 400 20.47 -4.93 -8.26
C ALA A 400 21.97 -4.58 -8.31
N ASN A 401 22.51 -4.20 -7.16
CA ASN A 401 23.92 -3.91 -6.96
C ASN A 401 24.68 -5.13 -6.43
N PRO A 402 26.04 -5.13 -6.39
CA PRO A 402 26.80 -6.27 -5.91
C PRO A 402 26.50 -6.69 -4.46
N ARG A 403 26.15 -5.75 -3.57
CA ARG A 403 25.76 -6.07 -2.19
C ARG A 403 24.40 -6.77 -2.11
N ASP A 404 23.47 -6.41 -3.00
CA ASP A 404 22.19 -7.11 -3.14
C ASP A 404 22.40 -8.58 -3.48
N MET A 405 23.35 -8.87 -4.37
CA MET A 405 23.69 -10.25 -4.74
C MET A 405 24.31 -11.03 -3.57
N VAL A 406 25.17 -10.40 -2.77
CA VAL A 406 25.73 -11.04 -1.57
C VAL A 406 24.67 -11.29 -0.52
N ALA A 407 23.78 -10.30 -0.26
CA ALA A 407 22.64 -10.45 0.64
C ALA A 407 21.69 -11.57 0.17
N PHE A 408 21.50 -11.68 -1.14
CA PHE A 408 20.70 -12.74 -1.74
C PHE A 408 21.35 -14.12 -1.49
N ALA A 409 22.63 -14.29 -1.78
CA ALA A 409 23.35 -15.54 -1.55
C ALA A 409 23.35 -15.94 -0.07
N SER A 410 23.60 -15.00 0.85
CA SER A 410 23.59 -15.28 2.30
C SER A 410 22.22 -15.70 2.81
N SER A 411 21.14 -15.20 2.20
CA SER A 411 19.78 -15.66 2.50
C SER A 411 19.53 -17.08 2.04
N LEU A 412 20.00 -17.45 0.83
CA LEU A 412 19.85 -18.79 0.29
C LEU A 412 20.61 -19.85 1.10
N GLU A 413 21.72 -19.50 1.72
CA GLU A 413 22.51 -20.41 2.58
C GLU A 413 21.74 -20.91 3.79
N MET A 414 20.68 -20.23 4.21
CA MET A 414 19.87 -20.66 5.34
C MET A 414 18.86 -21.76 4.96
N ILE A 415 18.55 -21.88 3.68
CA ILE A 415 17.52 -22.80 3.18
C ILE A 415 17.80 -24.27 3.48
N PRO A 416 19.01 -24.81 3.26
CA PRO A 416 19.31 -26.20 3.57
C PRO A 416 19.05 -26.55 5.04
N TYR A 417 19.37 -25.66 5.98
CA TYR A 417 19.14 -25.86 7.41
C TYR A 417 17.65 -25.91 7.73
N ILE A 418 16.87 -24.96 7.18
CA ILE A 418 15.41 -24.95 7.33
C ILE A 418 14.80 -26.22 6.76
N ARG A 419 15.23 -26.66 5.59
CA ARG A 419 14.77 -27.91 4.97
C ARG A 419 15.07 -29.13 5.83
N GLN A 420 16.25 -29.18 6.44
CA GLN A 420 16.63 -30.29 7.34
C GLN A 420 15.66 -30.38 8.53
N ILE A 421 15.30 -29.26 9.13
CA ILE A 421 14.35 -29.23 10.25
C ILE A 421 12.94 -29.60 9.78
N LEU A 422 12.52 -29.15 8.59
CA LEU A 422 11.18 -29.43 8.06
C LEU A 422 10.92 -30.93 7.81
N GLN A 423 11.94 -31.75 7.67
CA GLN A 423 11.79 -33.23 7.57
C GLN A 423 11.17 -33.86 8.82
N GLU A 424 11.27 -33.20 9.97
CA GLU A 424 10.72 -33.67 11.24
C GLU A 424 9.20 -33.40 11.37
N PHE A 425 8.57 -32.73 10.38
CA PHE A 425 7.16 -32.37 10.41
C PHE A 425 6.32 -33.23 9.47
N GLU A 426 5.08 -33.53 9.91
CA GLU A 426 4.14 -34.42 9.22
C GLU A 426 2.95 -33.69 8.59
N ALA A 427 2.61 -32.48 9.05
CA ALA A 427 1.47 -31.70 8.53
C ALA A 427 1.57 -31.51 7.02
N PRO A 428 0.49 -31.79 6.25
CA PRO A 428 0.55 -31.79 4.78
C PRO A 428 1.08 -30.49 4.18
N ILE A 429 0.68 -29.34 4.73
CA ILE A 429 1.12 -28.04 4.24
C ILE A 429 2.61 -27.78 4.53
N LEU A 430 3.15 -28.30 5.64
CA LEU A 430 4.58 -28.22 5.94
C LEU A 430 5.41 -29.12 5.02
N LYS A 431 4.89 -30.28 4.64
CA LYS A 431 5.50 -31.13 3.61
C LYS A 431 5.49 -30.48 2.24
N GLN A 432 4.38 -29.84 1.88
CA GLN A 432 4.30 -29.06 0.63
C GLN A 432 5.32 -27.91 0.61
N ILE A 433 5.45 -27.17 1.71
CA ILE A 433 6.48 -26.11 1.88
C ILE A 433 7.89 -26.69 1.71
N PHE A 434 8.16 -27.88 2.29
CA PHE A 434 9.44 -28.56 2.10
C PHE A 434 9.74 -28.92 0.63
N GLU A 435 8.73 -29.40 -0.10
CA GLU A 435 8.86 -29.72 -1.53
C GLU A 435 9.04 -28.48 -2.41
N ASP A 436 8.34 -27.38 -2.08
CA ASP A 436 8.37 -26.14 -2.83
C ASP A 436 9.64 -25.30 -2.56
N MET A 437 10.32 -25.58 -1.46
CA MET A 437 11.55 -24.87 -1.05
C MET A 437 12.77 -25.51 -1.71
N ASP A 438 13.20 -24.97 -2.85
CA ASP A 438 14.44 -25.37 -3.54
C ASP A 438 15.66 -24.86 -2.77
N PRO A 439 16.69 -25.65 -2.49
CA PRO A 439 17.91 -25.19 -1.80
C PRO A 439 18.71 -24.16 -2.59
N LEU A 440 18.57 -24.09 -3.93
CA LEU A 440 19.25 -23.12 -4.80
C LEU A 440 20.76 -23.05 -4.62
N GLU A 441 21.40 -24.19 -4.34
CA GLU A 441 22.85 -24.30 -4.09
C GLU A 441 23.67 -23.85 -5.30
N ASP A 442 23.20 -24.17 -6.51
CA ASP A 442 23.81 -23.77 -7.78
C ASP A 442 23.86 -22.25 -7.94
N VAL A 443 22.80 -21.54 -7.55
CA VAL A 443 22.72 -20.07 -7.57
C VAL A 443 23.64 -19.47 -6.51
N THR A 444 23.61 -20.02 -5.30
CA THR A 444 24.46 -19.59 -4.19
C THR A 444 25.95 -19.74 -4.53
N ASP A 445 26.35 -20.90 -5.05
CA ASP A 445 27.71 -21.16 -5.46
C ASP A 445 28.18 -20.25 -6.60
N LEU A 446 27.33 -19.98 -7.57
CA LEU A 446 27.62 -19.03 -8.65
C LEU A 446 27.97 -17.67 -8.11
N ILE A 447 27.11 -17.11 -7.24
CA ILE A 447 27.32 -15.78 -6.67
C ILE A 447 28.59 -15.74 -5.82
N LYS A 448 28.77 -16.69 -4.93
CA LYS A 448 29.93 -16.75 -4.03
C LYS A 448 31.27 -16.93 -4.74
N ARG A 449 31.32 -17.69 -5.83
CA ARG A 449 32.52 -17.81 -6.64
C ARG A 449 32.85 -16.56 -7.40
N ALA A 450 31.80 -15.82 -7.84
CA ALA A 450 31.98 -14.67 -8.72
C ALA A 450 32.19 -13.36 -7.96
N ILE A 451 31.47 -13.11 -6.88
CA ILE A 451 31.40 -11.83 -6.18
C ILE A 451 32.19 -11.90 -4.87
N THR A 452 32.86 -10.81 -4.51
CA THR A 452 33.58 -10.68 -3.23
C THR A 452 32.60 -10.59 -2.05
N ASP A 453 33.05 -10.98 -0.84
CA ASP A 453 32.18 -10.97 0.34
C ASP A 453 31.74 -9.54 0.75
N GLU A 454 32.61 -8.55 0.55
CA GLU A 454 32.36 -7.13 0.85
C GLU A 454 32.53 -6.26 -0.40
N PRO A 455 31.61 -6.30 -1.36
CA PRO A 455 31.73 -5.52 -2.56
C PRO A 455 31.46 -4.03 -2.29
N PRO A 456 32.04 -3.12 -3.11
CA PRO A 456 31.80 -1.69 -2.99
C PRO A 456 30.32 -1.36 -3.33
N LEU A 457 29.85 -0.20 -2.84
CA LEU A 457 28.51 0.31 -3.18
C LEU A 457 28.42 0.75 -4.65
N ALA A 458 29.43 1.49 -5.09
CA ALA A 458 29.44 2.01 -6.45
C ALA A 458 30.22 1.06 -7.37
N GLN A 459 29.60 0.65 -8.45
CA GLN A 459 30.19 -0.21 -9.49
C GLN A 459 31.49 0.37 -10.07
N LYS A 460 31.62 1.71 -10.05
CA LYS A 460 32.80 2.44 -10.54
C LYS A 460 34.03 2.33 -9.64
N ASP A 461 33.86 1.83 -8.42
CA ASP A 461 34.99 1.72 -7.47
C ASP A 461 35.85 0.45 -7.71
N GLY A 462 35.33 -0.49 -8.50
CA GLY A 462 36.00 -1.76 -8.80
C GLY A 462 36.13 -2.70 -7.59
N GLY A 463 36.65 -3.88 -7.78
CA GLY A 463 36.80 -4.87 -6.70
C GLY A 463 35.54 -5.68 -6.44
N ILE A 464 34.69 -5.81 -7.44
CA ILE A 464 33.43 -6.57 -7.38
C ILE A 464 33.66 -8.06 -7.51
N ILE A 465 34.49 -8.45 -8.46
CA ILE A 465 34.74 -9.86 -8.82
C ILE A 465 35.78 -10.48 -7.89
N ARG A 466 35.49 -11.68 -7.42
CA ARG A 466 36.40 -12.47 -6.56
C ARG A 466 37.68 -12.84 -7.30
N GLU A 467 38.82 -12.84 -6.61
CA GLU A 467 40.08 -13.31 -7.14
C GLU A 467 40.00 -14.80 -7.53
N GLY A 468 40.55 -15.13 -8.70
CA GLY A 468 40.49 -16.48 -9.27
C GLY A 468 39.22 -16.80 -10.09
N TYR A 469 38.22 -15.92 -10.14
CA TYR A 469 37.03 -16.13 -10.96
C TYR A 469 37.31 -15.93 -12.45
N ASN A 470 38.08 -14.89 -12.80
CA ASN A 470 38.43 -14.58 -14.18
C ASN A 470 39.91 -14.17 -14.29
N ALA A 471 40.68 -14.87 -15.16
CA ALA A 471 42.12 -14.67 -15.32
C ALA A 471 42.49 -13.26 -15.81
N ASP A 472 41.68 -12.64 -16.67
CA ASP A 472 41.95 -11.31 -17.19
C ASP A 472 41.72 -10.23 -16.12
N VAL A 473 40.67 -10.37 -15.25
CA VAL A 473 40.48 -9.52 -14.08
C VAL A 473 41.68 -9.56 -13.17
N ASP A 474 42.17 -10.76 -12.85
CA ASP A 474 43.34 -10.94 -11.99
C ASP A 474 44.61 -10.36 -12.61
N LYS A 475 44.77 -10.47 -13.93
CA LYS A 475 45.88 -9.87 -14.69
C LYS A 475 45.82 -8.33 -14.61
N TYR A 476 44.67 -7.70 -14.87
CA TYR A 476 44.54 -6.25 -14.79
C TYR A 476 44.69 -5.74 -13.36
N ARG A 477 44.19 -6.49 -12.35
CA ARG A 477 44.36 -6.15 -10.93
C ARG A 477 45.83 -6.18 -10.51
N ARG A 478 46.61 -7.18 -10.97
CA ARG A 478 48.08 -7.25 -10.75
C ARG A 478 48.77 -6.08 -11.45
N SER A 479 48.43 -5.79 -12.70
CA SER A 479 49.00 -4.66 -13.43
C SER A 479 48.79 -3.32 -12.72
N ARG A 480 47.61 -3.12 -12.06
CA ARG A 480 47.38 -1.93 -11.22
C ARG A 480 48.26 -1.90 -9.96
N THR A 481 48.47 -3.03 -9.33
CA THR A 481 49.31 -3.14 -8.11
C THR A 481 50.78 -2.93 -8.45
N ASP A 482 51.27 -3.58 -9.50
CA ASP A 482 52.63 -3.44 -10.02
C ASP A 482 52.88 -2.02 -10.56
N GLY A 483 51.88 -1.38 -11.14
CA GLY A 483 51.94 0.01 -11.57
C GLY A 483 52.25 1.00 -10.45
N LYS A 484 51.72 0.81 -9.25
CA LYS A 484 52.10 1.60 -8.07
C LYS A 484 53.55 1.36 -7.66
N LYS A 485 54.00 0.12 -7.77
CA LYS A 485 55.39 -0.23 -7.50
C LYS A 485 56.33 0.37 -8.52
N TRP A 486 56.01 0.29 -9.83
CA TRP A 486 56.77 0.94 -10.92
C TRP A 486 56.83 2.47 -10.77
N LEU A 487 55.76 3.12 -10.35
CA LEU A 487 55.76 4.56 -10.06
C LEU A 487 56.68 4.90 -8.87
N ALA A 488 56.68 4.07 -7.83
CA ALA A 488 57.59 4.26 -6.69
C ALA A 488 59.05 3.99 -7.08
N GLU A 489 59.35 3.00 -7.91
CA GLU A 489 60.65 2.72 -8.48
C GLU A 489 61.13 3.83 -9.39
N LEU A 490 60.24 4.35 -10.26
CA LEU A 490 60.53 5.52 -11.08
C LEU A 490 60.83 6.75 -10.22
N GLU A 491 60.03 7.02 -9.19
CA GLU A 491 60.28 8.12 -8.23
C GLU A 491 61.64 7.99 -7.56
N ALA A 492 61.99 6.79 -7.08
CA ALA A 492 63.28 6.55 -6.43
C ALA A 492 64.44 6.74 -7.41
N ARG A 493 64.35 6.17 -8.62
CA ARG A 493 65.38 6.30 -9.69
C ARG A 493 65.57 7.75 -10.14
N GLU A 494 64.48 8.49 -10.32
CA GLU A 494 64.52 9.90 -10.71
C GLU A 494 65.04 10.79 -9.57
N LYS A 495 64.80 10.48 -8.30
CA LYS A 495 65.46 11.15 -7.16
C LYS A 495 66.95 10.94 -7.15
N GLU A 496 67.41 9.72 -7.42
CA GLU A 496 68.83 9.39 -7.46
C GLU A 496 69.53 10.05 -8.67
N ARG A 497 68.89 9.98 -9.86
CA ARG A 497 69.41 10.56 -11.09
C ARG A 497 69.55 12.07 -11.04
N THR A 498 68.53 12.76 -10.48
CA THR A 498 68.42 14.24 -10.48
C THR A 498 69.02 14.85 -9.24
N GLY A 499 69.24 14.09 -8.15
CA GLY A 499 69.68 14.61 -6.84
C GLY A 499 68.56 15.35 -6.08
N ILE A 500 67.33 15.48 -6.66
CA ILE A 500 66.23 16.23 -6.08
C ILE A 500 65.49 15.39 -5.03
N LYS A 501 65.90 15.53 -3.75
CA LYS A 501 65.36 14.73 -2.63
C LYS A 501 63.86 14.94 -2.40
N THR A 502 63.30 16.07 -2.80
CA THR A 502 61.88 16.47 -2.58
C THR A 502 60.96 16.04 -3.74
N LEU A 503 61.54 15.47 -4.81
CA LEU A 503 60.75 14.99 -5.95
C LEU A 503 59.75 13.94 -5.51
N LYS A 504 58.50 14.06 -5.94
CA LYS A 504 57.38 13.11 -5.68
C LYS A 504 56.52 12.97 -6.93
N ILE A 505 56.10 11.76 -7.22
CA ILE A 505 55.07 11.54 -8.23
C ILE A 505 53.70 11.70 -7.57
N LYS A 506 52.87 12.63 -8.08
CA LYS A 506 51.52 12.88 -7.62
C LYS A 506 50.51 12.77 -8.74
N TYR A 507 49.34 12.23 -8.42
CA TYR A 507 48.19 12.16 -9.34
C TYR A 507 47.28 13.37 -9.19
N SER A 508 46.78 13.87 -10.31
CA SER A 508 45.77 14.92 -10.38
C SER A 508 44.66 14.51 -11.36
N ARG A 509 43.40 14.62 -10.99
CA ARG A 509 42.28 14.31 -11.90
C ARG A 509 42.29 15.07 -13.21
N VAL A 510 42.88 16.27 -13.23
CA VAL A 510 42.92 17.16 -14.41
C VAL A 510 44.16 16.94 -15.27
N PHE A 511 45.28 16.63 -14.66
CA PHE A 511 46.61 16.60 -15.30
C PHE A 511 47.31 15.22 -15.28
N GLY A 512 46.69 14.20 -14.66
CA GLY A 512 47.25 12.89 -14.51
C GLY A 512 48.40 12.81 -13.50
N TYR A 513 49.32 11.83 -13.70
CA TYR A 513 50.53 11.69 -12.93
C TYR A 513 51.57 12.75 -13.33
N ALA A 514 52.22 13.37 -12.35
CA ALA A 514 53.26 14.37 -12.56
C ALA A 514 54.37 14.27 -11.51
N LEU A 515 55.60 14.53 -11.93
CA LEU A 515 56.75 14.72 -11.08
C LEU A 515 56.65 16.11 -10.43
N GLU A 516 56.37 16.21 -9.17
CA GLU A 516 56.31 17.46 -8.42
C GLU A 516 57.64 17.81 -7.81
N VAL A 517 58.22 18.92 -8.21
CA VAL A 517 59.50 19.45 -7.73
C VAL A 517 59.23 20.75 -7.02
N THR A 518 59.73 20.91 -5.80
CA THR A 518 59.65 22.17 -5.06
C THR A 518 60.47 23.27 -5.69
N ASN A 519 60.02 24.50 -5.57
CA ASN A 519 60.68 25.69 -6.22
C ASN A 519 62.15 25.86 -5.87
N SER A 520 62.62 25.35 -4.71
CA SER A 520 64.03 25.32 -4.27
C SER A 520 64.94 24.47 -5.10
N PHE A 521 64.42 23.56 -5.93
CA PHE A 521 65.22 22.69 -6.79
C PHE A 521 64.88 22.86 -8.30
N LYS A 522 64.29 23.96 -8.64
CA LYS A 522 63.84 24.28 -10.01
C LYS A 522 64.98 24.30 -11.03
N ASP A 523 66.15 24.80 -10.62
CA ASP A 523 67.34 24.93 -11.49
C ASP A 523 68.08 23.60 -11.67
N GLN A 524 67.67 22.53 -10.95
CA GLN A 524 68.25 21.17 -11.08
C GLN A 524 67.38 20.25 -11.92
N VAL A 525 66.32 20.76 -12.49
CA VAL A 525 65.37 19.99 -13.32
C VAL A 525 66.03 19.70 -14.68
N PRO A 526 66.10 18.42 -15.10
CA PRO A 526 66.68 18.04 -16.40
C PRO A 526 65.90 18.53 -17.61
N ASP A 527 66.52 18.74 -18.73
CA ASP A 527 65.94 19.22 -20.00
C ASP A 527 64.83 18.31 -20.55
N ASN A 528 64.83 17.01 -20.16
CA ASN A 528 63.84 16.07 -20.62
C ASN A 528 62.51 16.14 -19.82
N TYR A 529 62.43 17.02 -18.83
CA TYR A 529 61.19 17.26 -18.07
C TYR A 529 60.36 18.37 -18.74
N VAL A 530 59.17 18.00 -19.18
CA VAL A 530 58.24 18.96 -19.77
C VAL A 530 57.33 19.54 -18.70
N ARG A 531 57.37 20.86 -18.49
CA ARG A 531 56.53 21.54 -17.48
C ARG A 531 55.07 21.46 -17.87
N LYS A 532 54.20 21.02 -16.95
CA LYS A 532 52.73 20.88 -17.10
C LYS A 532 51.95 21.91 -16.30
N GLN A 533 52.42 22.20 -15.06
CA GLN A 533 51.68 23.09 -14.16
C GLN A 533 52.63 23.76 -13.17
N THR A 534 52.38 25.05 -12.90
CA THR A 534 53.06 25.80 -11.84
C THR A 534 52.10 25.90 -10.63
N LEU A 535 52.60 25.50 -9.46
CA LEU A 535 51.92 25.64 -8.18
C LEU A 535 52.62 26.73 -7.33
N THR A 536 51.98 27.16 -6.23
CA THR A 536 52.56 28.21 -5.36
C THR A 536 53.94 27.84 -4.83
N ASN A 537 54.17 26.59 -4.47
CA ASN A 537 55.41 26.14 -3.82
C ASN A 537 56.16 25.03 -4.59
N ALA A 538 55.67 24.63 -5.77
CA ALA A 538 56.25 23.55 -6.58
C ALA A 538 55.89 23.72 -8.07
N GLU A 539 56.62 23.04 -8.94
CA GLU A 539 56.23 22.86 -10.32
C GLU A 539 56.03 21.38 -10.65
N ARG A 540 55.10 21.11 -11.56
CA ARG A 540 54.82 19.74 -12.02
C ARG A 540 55.31 19.51 -13.42
N TYR A 541 56.02 18.39 -13.57
CA TYR A 541 56.64 18.00 -14.79
C TYR A 541 56.18 16.62 -15.24
N ILE A 542 56.30 16.34 -16.53
CA ILE A 542 56.10 15.01 -17.08
C ILE A 542 57.34 14.57 -17.88
N THR A 543 57.58 13.27 -17.88
CA THR A 543 58.55 12.64 -18.78
C THR A 543 57.80 11.66 -19.70
N GLN A 544 58.38 11.28 -20.83
CA GLN A 544 57.78 10.30 -21.73
C GLN A 544 57.55 8.98 -21.00
N GLU A 545 58.51 8.53 -20.21
CA GLU A 545 58.41 7.29 -19.43
C GLU A 545 57.27 7.34 -18.39
N LEU A 546 57.06 8.46 -17.71
CA LEU A 546 55.91 8.64 -16.78
C LEU A 546 54.58 8.63 -17.53
N LYS A 547 54.53 9.18 -18.72
CA LYS A 547 53.36 9.18 -19.56
C LYS A 547 53.00 7.80 -20.08
N ASP A 548 54.00 7.03 -20.52
CA ASP A 548 53.81 5.64 -20.97
C ASP A 548 53.34 4.73 -19.80
N LEU A 549 53.83 4.96 -18.58
CA LEU A 549 53.39 4.29 -17.36
C LEU A 549 51.95 4.73 -17.00
N GLU A 550 51.66 5.99 -17.13
CA GLU A 550 50.30 6.52 -16.90
C GLU A 550 49.27 5.87 -17.83
N ASP A 551 49.54 5.84 -19.12
CA ASP A 551 48.66 5.25 -20.15
C ASP A 551 48.48 3.73 -19.90
N LEU A 552 49.49 3.04 -19.39
CA LEU A 552 49.40 1.64 -19.01
C LEU A 552 48.53 1.43 -17.76
N ILE A 553 48.74 2.23 -16.73
CA ILE A 553 48.02 2.11 -15.43
C ILE A 553 46.53 2.50 -15.57
N LEU A 554 46.27 3.66 -16.18
CA LEU A 554 44.90 4.16 -16.38
C LEU A 554 44.14 3.29 -17.39
N GLY A 555 44.79 2.87 -18.47
CA GLY A 555 44.17 1.95 -19.42
C GLY A 555 43.86 0.56 -18.85
N ALA A 556 44.68 0.06 -17.91
CA ALA A 556 44.40 -1.17 -17.21
C ALA A 556 43.24 -1.02 -16.20
N GLU A 557 43.11 0.14 -15.53
CA GLU A 557 42.05 0.42 -14.57
C GLU A 557 40.69 0.55 -15.25
N ASP A 558 40.59 1.30 -16.34
CA ASP A 558 39.34 1.43 -17.11
C ASP A 558 38.88 0.06 -17.68
N ARG A 559 39.80 -0.75 -18.16
CA ARG A 559 39.49 -2.11 -18.65
C ARG A 559 39.08 -3.05 -17.53
N LEU A 560 39.75 -2.96 -16.37
CA LEU A 560 39.39 -3.73 -15.18
C LEU A 560 37.96 -3.47 -14.77
N TYR A 561 37.57 -2.20 -14.61
CA TYR A 561 36.23 -1.82 -14.20
C TYR A 561 35.16 -2.21 -15.21
N ALA A 562 35.45 -2.04 -16.50
CA ALA A 562 34.52 -2.46 -17.56
C ALA A 562 34.30 -3.97 -17.55
N LEU A 563 35.38 -4.78 -17.41
CA LEU A 563 35.29 -6.23 -17.36
C LEU A 563 34.62 -6.73 -16.07
N GLU A 564 34.94 -6.15 -14.92
CA GLU A 564 34.26 -6.50 -13.65
C GLU A 564 32.74 -6.22 -13.73
N TYR A 565 32.33 -5.12 -14.37
CA TYR A 565 30.93 -4.82 -14.59
C TYR A 565 30.25 -5.81 -15.55
N GLU A 566 30.91 -6.17 -16.67
CA GLU A 566 30.40 -7.16 -17.63
C GLU A 566 30.17 -8.52 -16.96
N LEU A 567 31.16 -8.99 -16.19
CA LEU A 567 31.05 -10.25 -15.47
C LEU A 567 29.99 -10.22 -14.37
N PHE A 568 29.86 -9.10 -13.67
CA PHE A 568 28.80 -8.91 -12.71
C PHE A 568 27.41 -8.95 -13.38
N ALA A 569 27.25 -8.27 -14.51
CA ALA A 569 26.00 -8.30 -15.28
C ALA A 569 25.66 -9.72 -15.76
N ASP A 570 26.64 -10.48 -16.24
CA ASP A 570 26.45 -11.88 -16.65
C ASP A 570 26.00 -12.78 -15.48
N VAL A 571 26.59 -12.61 -14.29
CA VAL A 571 26.19 -13.34 -13.08
C VAL A 571 24.76 -12.98 -12.71
N ARG A 572 24.44 -11.69 -12.65
CA ARG A 572 23.10 -11.18 -12.38
C ARG A 572 22.07 -11.74 -13.35
N ASP A 573 22.35 -11.73 -14.65
CA ASP A 573 21.45 -12.22 -15.69
C ASP A 573 21.27 -13.75 -15.62
N LYS A 574 22.30 -14.51 -15.21
CA LYS A 574 22.19 -15.94 -14.94
C LYS A 574 21.26 -16.23 -13.76
N VAL A 575 21.39 -15.48 -12.66
CA VAL A 575 20.48 -15.60 -11.49
C VAL A 575 19.06 -15.22 -11.90
N GLY A 576 18.88 -14.18 -12.71
CA GLY A 576 17.57 -13.75 -13.21
C GLY A 576 16.84 -14.82 -14.03
N LYS A 577 17.54 -15.77 -14.65
CA LYS A 577 16.89 -16.89 -15.36
C LYS A 577 16.22 -17.90 -14.43
N GLU A 578 16.63 -17.96 -13.17
CA GLU A 578 16.10 -18.88 -12.17
C GLU A 578 14.94 -18.28 -11.37
N VAL A 579 14.35 -17.17 -11.86
CA VAL A 579 13.32 -16.39 -11.16
C VAL A 579 12.14 -17.24 -10.64
N VAL A 580 11.64 -18.20 -11.42
CA VAL A 580 10.50 -19.04 -11.04
C VAL A 580 10.83 -19.95 -9.84
N ARG A 581 12.00 -20.58 -9.84
CA ARG A 581 12.47 -21.41 -8.71
C ARG A 581 12.64 -20.58 -7.44
N ILE A 582 13.21 -19.38 -7.60
CA ILE A 582 13.46 -18.44 -6.50
C ILE A 582 12.14 -17.93 -5.92
N GLN A 583 11.19 -17.52 -6.74
CA GLN A 583 9.87 -17.05 -6.29
C GLN A 583 9.09 -18.15 -5.57
N LYS A 584 9.12 -19.38 -6.07
CA LYS A 584 8.48 -20.53 -5.42
C LYS A 584 9.06 -20.76 -4.03
N THR A 585 10.37 -20.71 -3.91
CA THR A 585 11.09 -20.85 -2.63
C THR A 585 10.78 -19.69 -1.68
N ALA A 586 10.76 -18.45 -2.17
CA ALA A 586 10.42 -17.26 -1.38
C ALA A 586 8.99 -17.34 -0.81
N LYS A 587 8.02 -17.78 -1.62
CA LYS A 587 6.63 -18.01 -1.15
C LYS A 587 6.56 -19.12 -0.10
N ALA A 588 7.32 -20.19 -0.25
CA ALA A 588 7.41 -21.27 0.74
C ALA A 588 7.99 -20.77 2.07
N ILE A 589 9.06 -19.97 2.03
CA ILE A 589 9.65 -19.33 3.21
C ILE A 589 8.66 -18.37 3.88
N ALA A 590 7.96 -17.54 3.12
CA ALA A 590 6.97 -16.60 3.62
C ALA A 590 5.82 -17.33 4.35
N ALA A 591 5.29 -18.41 3.76
CA ALA A 591 4.24 -19.22 4.36
C ALA A 591 4.72 -19.89 5.67
N LEU A 592 5.93 -20.44 5.68
CA LEU A 592 6.53 -21.04 6.86
C LEU A 592 6.66 -20.03 8.01
N ASP A 593 7.14 -18.84 7.70
CA ASP A 593 7.30 -17.74 8.68
C ASP A 593 5.94 -17.32 9.28
N VAL A 594 4.89 -17.28 8.46
CA VAL A 594 3.52 -17.02 8.93
C VAL A 594 3.08 -18.11 9.93
N PHE A 595 3.21 -19.38 9.57
CA PHE A 595 2.78 -20.47 10.48
C PHE A 595 3.62 -20.50 11.76
N ALA A 596 4.91 -20.25 11.68
CA ALA A 596 5.79 -20.14 12.84
C ALA A 596 5.42 -18.94 13.74
N SER A 597 5.01 -17.82 13.14
CA SER A 597 4.49 -16.64 13.85
C SER A 597 3.19 -16.96 14.58
N LEU A 598 2.21 -17.55 13.89
CA LEU A 598 0.91 -17.90 14.46
C LEU A 598 1.05 -18.94 15.59
N ALA A 599 1.92 -19.92 15.45
CA ALA A 599 2.21 -20.93 16.46
C ALA A 599 2.86 -20.31 17.72
N LEU A 600 3.82 -19.38 17.53
CA LEU A 600 4.42 -18.64 18.63
C LEU A 600 3.39 -17.79 19.40
N VAL A 601 2.53 -17.09 18.66
CA VAL A 601 1.46 -16.25 19.26
C VAL A 601 0.46 -17.14 20.01
N ALA A 602 0.10 -18.30 19.47
CA ALA A 602 -0.80 -19.24 20.09
C ALA A 602 -0.26 -19.73 21.43
N GLU A 603 1.02 -20.14 21.48
CA GLU A 603 1.68 -20.57 22.71
C GLU A 603 1.75 -19.44 23.75
N ARG A 604 2.26 -18.27 23.37
CA ARG A 604 2.47 -17.15 24.30
C ARG A 604 1.18 -16.63 24.91
N ASN A 605 0.09 -16.64 24.14
CA ASN A 605 -1.18 -16.05 24.54
C ASN A 605 -2.23 -17.10 24.95
N ASN A 606 -1.84 -18.36 25.07
CA ASN A 606 -2.75 -19.47 25.39
C ASN A 606 -3.99 -19.48 24.48
N PHE A 607 -3.76 -19.39 23.16
CA PHE A 607 -4.80 -19.55 22.17
C PHE A 607 -5.03 -21.05 21.89
N VAL A 608 -6.26 -21.41 21.54
CA VAL A 608 -6.64 -22.80 21.31
C VAL A 608 -6.98 -23.05 19.84
N ARG A 609 -6.76 -24.26 19.37
CA ARG A 609 -7.18 -24.67 18.04
C ARG A 609 -8.72 -24.65 17.93
N PRO A 610 -9.32 -23.87 17.02
CA PRO A 610 -10.74 -23.90 16.76
C PRO A 610 -11.13 -25.17 15.99
N LYS A 611 -12.35 -25.67 16.23
CA LYS A 611 -12.98 -26.64 15.34
C LYS A 611 -13.76 -25.88 14.28
N ILE A 612 -13.57 -26.25 13.03
CA ILE A 612 -14.30 -25.67 11.90
C ILE A 612 -15.50 -26.56 11.56
N ASN A 613 -16.66 -25.95 11.32
CA ASN A 613 -17.87 -26.65 10.91
C ASN A 613 -18.59 -25.91 9.78
N GLU A 614 -19.36 -26.65 8.99
CA GLU A 614 -20.15 -26.11 7.88
C GLU A 614 -21.63 -25.91 8.23
N ASN A 615 -22.06 -26.34 9.43
CA ASN A 615 -23.44 -26.22 9.87
C ASN A 615 -23.81 -24.83 10.41
N GLY A 616 -22.87 -23.90 10.37
CA GLY A 616 -23.07 -22.48 10.71
C GLY A 616 -23.16 -22.17 12.21
N VAL A 617 -22.85 -23.13 13.09
CA VAL A 617 -22.87 -22.89 14.55
C VAL A 617 -21.61 -22.19 14.99
N LEU A 618 -21.76 -21.09 15.74
CA LEU A 618 -20.69 -20.41 16.46
C LEU A 618 -20.84 -20.71 17.96
N ASP A 619 -19.93 -21.48 18.54
CA ASP A 619 -19.90 -21.81 19.98
C ASP A 619 -18.51 -21.52 20.53
N ILE A 620 -18.36 -20.38 21.18
CA ILE A 620 -17.11 -19.88 21.76
C ILE A 620 -17.27 -19.89 23.28
N LYS A 621 -16.41 -20.62 23.98
CA LYS A 621 -16.35 -20.67 25.44
C LYS A 621 -15.19 -19.83 25.96
N ASN A 622 -15.50 -18.99 26.95
CA ASN A 622 -14.53 -18.08 27.56
C ASN A 622 -13.65 -17.34 26.51
N GLY A 623 -14.31 -16.78 25.50
CA GLY A 623 -13.65 -15.96 24.48
C GLY A 623 -13.04 -14.69 25.07
N ARG A 624 -11.87 -14.28 24.58
CA ARG A 624 -11.14 -13.09 24.98
C ARG A 624 -10.89 -12.19 23.77
N HIS A 625 -10.72 -10.92 23.97
CA HIS A 625 -10.43 -10.00 22.87
C HIS A 625 -8.91 -10.02 22.58
N PRO A 626 -8.46 -10.46 21.39
CA PRO A 626 -7.04 -10.69 21.11
C PRO A 626 -6.15 -9.45 21.33
N VAL A 627 -6.68 -8.28 21.03
CA VAL A 627 -5.92 -7.02 21.12
C VAL A 627 -6.05 -6.39 22.52
N VAL A 628 -7.28 -6.25 23.02
CA VAL A 628 -7.52 -5.57 24.31
C VAL A 628 -6.83 -6.32 25.44
N GLU A 629 -6.83 -7.67 25.41
CA GLU A 629 -6.11 -8.50 26.39
C GLU A 629 -4.62 -8.17 26.47
N GLN A 630 -3.99 -7.82 25.34
CA GLN A 630 -2.56 -7.46 25.27
C GLN A 630 -2.27 -6.01 25.64
N MET A 631 -3.31 -5.16 25.68
CA MET A 631 -3.17 -3.73 26.00
C MET A 631 -3.47 -3.41 27.46
N ILE A 632 -4.10 -4.33 28.20
CA ILE A 632 -4.41 -4.18 29.62
C ILE A 632 -3.16 -4.52 30.45
N GLU A 633 -2.62 -3.55 31.17
CA GLU A 633 -1.37 -3.74 31.94
C GLU A 633 -1.63 -4.26 33.37
N ASN A 634 -2.74 -3.90 34.02
CA ASN A 634 -2.96 -4.11 35.47
C ASN A 634 -4.22 -4.90 35.83
N ASP A 635 -5.04 -5.27 34.85
CA ASP A 635 -6.30 -6.01 35.07
C ASP A 635 -6.30 -7.30 34.24
N MET A 636 -7.09 -8.30 34.70
CA MET A 636 -7.34 -9.48 33.86
C MET A 636 -8.53 -9.23 32.94
N PHE A 637 -8.40 -9.63 31.69
CA PHE A 637 -9.52 -9.60 30.73
C PHE A 637 -10.63 -10.55 31.14
N ILE A 638 -11.87 -10.07 31.20
CA ILE A 638 -13.04 -10.90 31.56
C ILE A 638 -13.54 -11.62 30.31
N ALA A 639 -13.32 -12.92 30.28
CA ALA A 639 -13.73 -13.79 29.18
C ALA A 639 -15.25 -13.98 29.11
N ASN A 640 -15.81 -14.12 27.91
CA ASN A 640 -17.24 -14.26 27.67
C ASN A 640 -17.57 -15.41 26.72
N ASP A 641 -18.72 -16.05 26.93
CA ASP A 641 -19.25 -17.06 26.03
C ASP A 641 -20.03 -16.41 24.89
N THR A 642 -19.97 -16.99 23.69
CA THR A 642 -20.81 -16.62 22.56
C THR A 642 -21.40 -17.87 21.93
N TYR A 643 -22.70 -17.88 21.74
CA TYR A 643 -23.37 -18.94 21.01
C TYR A 643 -24.39 -18.35 20.02
N LEU A 644 -24.18 -18.62 18.73
CA LEU A 644 -25.10 -18.27 17.65
C LEU A 644 -25.34 -19.47 16.73
N ASP A 645 -26.57 -19.65 16.27
CA ASP A 645 -26.95 -20.66 15.30
C ASP A 645 -27.90 -20.09 14.24
N ASN A 646 -28.16 -20.86 13.19
CA ASN A 646 -29.08 -20.44 12.13
C ASN A 646 -30.56 -20.73 12.44
N GLN A 647 -30.87 -21.20 13.64
CA GLN A 647 -32.22 -21.65 14.01
C GLN A 647 -32.80 -20.86 15.19
N LYS A 648 -32.41 -21.23 16.43
CA LYS A 648 -33.03 -20.73 17.66
C LYS A 648 -32.31 -19.54 18.29
N LYS A 649 -31.02 -19.36 17.99
CA LYS A 649 -30.20 -18.32 18.58
C LYS A 649 -29.45 -17.57 17.48
N ARG A 650 -30.21 -16.94 16.58
CA ARG A 650 -29.67 -16.23 15.43
C ARG A 650 -29.30 -14.81 15.76
N VAL A 651 -30.15 -14.09 16.48
CA VAL A 651 -29.95 -12.71 16.87
C VAL A 651 -29.85 -12.62 18.39
N SER A 652 -28.77 -12.03 18.88
CA SER A 652 -28.57 -11.74 20.29
C SER A 652 -28.68 -10.23 20.50
N ILE A 653 -29.76 -9.77 21.15
CA ILE A 653 -29.95 -8.38 21.57
C ILE A 653 -29.20 -8.19 22.88
N ILE A 654 -28.24 -7.26 22.92
CA ILE A 654 -27.37 -7.00 24.05
C ILE A 654 -27.66 -5.63 24.62
N THR A 655 -28.22 -5.58 25.80
CA THR A 655 -28.55 -4.32 26.50
C THR A 655 -27.53 -4.02 27.62
N GLY A 656 -27.49 -2.78 28.04
CA GLY A 656 -26.60 -2.29 29.09
C GLY A 656 -25.87 -0.99 28.73
N PRO A 657 -25.15 -0.39 29.69
CA PRO A 657 -24.49 0.90 29.48
C PRO A 657 -23.28 0.83 28.53
N ASN A 658 -22.97 1.95 27.87
CA ASN A 658 -21.96 1.98 26.81
C ASN A 658 -20.55 1.66 27.26
N MET A 659 -20.14 2.03 28.48
CA MET A 659 -18.79 1.77 29.01
C MET A 659 -18.64 0.36 29.59
N ALA A 660 -19.64 -0.47 29.52
CA ALA A 660 -19.61 -1.79 30.18
C ALA A 660 -18.93 -2.89 29.34
N GLY A 661 -18.60 -2.62 28.07
CA GLY A 661 -17.85 -3.54 27.20
C GLY A 661 -18.66 -4.29 26.15
N LYS A 662 -19.89 -3.84 25.81
CA LYS A 662 -20.72 -4.44 24.73
C LYS A 662 -19.96 -4.50 23.40
N SER A 663 -19.49 -3.36 22.92
CA SER A 663 -18.78 -3.25 21.62
C SER A 663 -17.51 -4.07 21.59
N THR A 664 -16.77 -4.15 22.73
CA THR A 664 -15.59 -5.00 22.89
C THR A 664 -15.94 -6.48 22.73
N TYR A 665 -17.03 -6.93 23.37
CA TYR A 665 -17.50 -8.32 23.27
C TYR A 665 -17.92 -8.67 21.83
N MET A 666 -18.61 -7.78 21.15
CA MET A 666 -19.06 -8.04 19.80
C MET A 666 -17.87 -8.09 18.81
N ARG A 667 -16.93 -7.12 18.93
CA ARG A 667 -15.70 -7.13 18.11
C ARG A 667 -14.86 -8.36 18.40
N GLN A 668 -14.73 -8.77 19.65
CA GLN A 668 -14.06 -10.02 20.05
C GLN A 668 -14.60 -11.22 19.28
N THR A 669 -15.91 -11.35 19.17
CA THR A 669 -16.54 -12.46 18.45
C THR A 669 -16.18 -12.44 16.97
N ALA A 670 -16.26 -11.28 16.32
CA ALA A 670 -15.88 -11.13 14.91
C ALA A 670 -14.40 -11.46 14.68
N LEU A 671 -13.50 -10.98 15.56
CA LEU A 671 -12.07 -11.23 15.47
C LEU A 671 -11.73 -12.72 15.69
N ILE A 672 -12.40 -13.41 16.61
CA ILE A 672 -12.23 -14.87 16.83
C ILE A 672 -12.63 -15.65 15.58
N VAL A 673 -13.76 -15.30 14.96
CA VAL A 673 -14.20 -15.93 13.70
C VAL A 673 -13.20 -15.68 12.58
N LEU A 674 -12.73 -14.44 12.42
CA LEU A 674 -11.74 -14.09 11.43
C LEU A 674 -10.42 -14.85 11.66
N MET A 675 -9.92 -14.88 12.90
CA MET A 675 -8.70 -15.63 13.26
C MET A 675 -8.84 -17.13 12.93
N ALA A 676 -9.99 -17.72 13.21
CA ALA A 676 -10.25 -19.11 12.84
C ALA A 676 -10.16 -19.33 11.32
N GLN A 677 -10.73 -18.41 10.52
CA GLN A 677 -10.79 -18.54 9.06
C GLN A 677 -9.49 -18.15 8.34
N ILE A 678 -8.54 -17.50 8.99
CA ILE A 678 -7.17 -17.36 8.46
C ILE A 678 -6.28 -18.58 8.76
N GLY A 679 -6.78 -19.54 9.54
CA GLY A 679 -6.02 -20.70 10.00
C GLY A 679 -5.20 -20.46 11.26
N SER A 680 -5.57 -19.47 12.08
CA SER A 680 -4.93 -19.18 13.38
C SER A 680 -5.68 -19.85 14.53
N PHE A 681 -4.95 -20.15 15.61
CA PHE A 681 -5.55 -20.43 16.91
C PHE A 681 -6.22 -19.17 17.47
N VAL A 682 -7.20 -19.36 18.36
CA VAL A 682 -8.10 -18.29 18.81
C VAL A 682 -8.04 -18.10 20.33
N PRO A 683 -8.24 -16.88 20.83
CA PRO A 683 -8.26 -16.56 22.27
C PRO A 683 -9.55 -17.02 22.92
N ALA A 684 -9.65 -18.31 23.23
CA ALA A 684 -10.80 -18.92 23.89
C ALA A 684 -10.36 -20.14 24.69
N GLU A 685 -11.24 -20.70 25.53
CA GLU A 685 -11.04 -22.01 26.15
C GLU A 685 -11.40 -23.12 25.16
N LYS A 686 -12.50 -22.94 24.41
CA LYS A 686 -12.94 -23.82 23.33
C LYS A 686 -13.65 -22.97 22.28
N ALA A 687 -13.48 -23.32 21.02
CA ALA A 687 -14.16 -22.65 19.91
C ALA A 687 -14.60 -23.69 18.87
N ASN A 688 -15.86 -23.64 18.49
CA ASN A 688 -16.42 -24.36 17.36
C ASN A 688 -17.04 -23.32 16.42
N ILE A 689 -16.40 -23.10 15.29
CA ILE A 689 -16.64 -21.96 14.41
C ILE A 689 -17.25 -22.45 13.10
N GLY A 690 -18.52 -22.06 12.86
CA GLY A 690 -19.17 -22.23 11.56
C GLY A 690 -18.64 -21.22 10.57
N ILE A 691 -18.35 -21.69 9.37
CA ILE A 691 -17.83 -20.82 8.30
C ILE A 691 -18.78 -19.66 8.04
N VAL A 692 -18.20 -18.48 8.00
CA VAL A 692 -18.85 -17.19 7.73
C VAL A 692 -18.37 -16.68 6.38
N ASP A 693 -19.29 -16.32 5.50
CA ASP A 693 -18.98 -15.79 4.18
C ASP A 693 -18.67 -14.28 4.19
N ARG A 694 -19.26 -13.54 5.15
CA ARG A 694 -19.12 -12.10 5.26
C ARG A 694 -19.18 -11.66 6.72
N ILE A 695 -18.33 -10.71 7.09
CA ILE A 695 -18.43 -10.01 8.37
C ILE A 695 -18.77 -8.56 8.07
N PHE A 696 -19.88 -8.11 8.62
CA PHE A 696 -20.28 -6.71 8.58
C PHE A 696 -20.32 -6.12 9.98
N THR A 697 -19.77 -4.93 10.13
CA THR A 697 -19.80 -4.21 11.41
C THR A 697 -20.30 -2.80 11.21
N ARG A 698 -21.24 -2.42 12.09
CA ARG A 698 -21.62 -1.03 12.30
C ARG A 698 -21.35 -0.70 13.76
N VAL A 699 -20.30 0.05 14.05
CA VAL A 699 -19.86 0.36 15.43
C VAL A 699 -19.53 1.85 15.52
N GLY A 700 -20.26 2.58 16.35
CA GLY A 700 -20.00 3.99 16.70
C GLY A 700 -20.08 4.98 15.52
N ALA A 701 -20.46 6.22 15.78
CA ALA A 701 -20.36 7.30 14.79
C ALA A 701 -18.91 7.81 14.75
N SER A 702 -18.23 7.70 13.63
CA SER A 702 -17.14 8.61 13.31
C SER A 702 -17.74 9.78 12.54
N ASP A 703 -17.61 11.00 13.05
CA ASP A 703 -17.95 12.20 12.29
C ASP A 703 -17.03 12.24 11.06
N ASP A 704 -17.59 12.03 9.90
CA ASP A 704 -16.91 12.30 8.63
C ASP A 704 -17.25 13.71 8.17
N LEU A 705 -16.54 14.67 8.73
CA LEU A 705 -16.70 16.08 8.40
C LEU A 705 -16.31 16.38 6.94
N ALA A 706 -15.52 15.51 6.32
CA ALA A 706 -15.02 15.72 4.96
C ALA A 706 -16.10 15.45 3.90
N SER A 707 -17.01 14.49 4.15
CA SER A 707 -18.08 14.14 3.20
C SER A 707 -19.30 15.07 3.28
N GLY A 708 -19.39 15.96 4.29
CA GLY A 708 -20.54 16.85 4.50
C GLY A 708 -21.85 16.12 4.83
N GLN A 709 -21.82 14.79 5.01
CA GLN A 709 -22.98 13.98 5.35
C GLN A 709 -23.25 14.00 6.86
N SER A 710 -24.53 14.00 7.25
CA SER A 710 -24.87 13.83 8.66
C SER A 710 -24.50 12.43 9.15
N THR A 711 -24.08 12.33 10.42
CA THR A 711 -23.76 11.05 11.08
C THR A 711 -24.87 10.01 10.95
N PHE A 712 -26.12 10.46 10.94
CA PHE A 712 -27.29 9.59 10.74
C PHE A 712 -27.38 9.06 9.29
N MET A 713 -27.05 9.90 8.28
CA MET A 713 -27.05 9.46 6.88
C MET A 713 -25.96 8.42 6.62
N VAL A 714 -24.75 8.63 7.17
CA VAL A 714 -23.66 7.65 7.09
C VAL A 714 -24.10 6.33 7.74
N GLU A 715 -24.71 6.39 8.93
CA GLU A 715 -25.23 5.21 9.61
C GLU A 715 -26.26 4.45 8.74
N MET A 716 -27.23 5.16 8.17
CA MET A 716 -28.26 4.53 7.34
C MET A 716 -27.70 3.95 6.04
N THR A 717 -26.71 4.57 5.45
CA THR A 717 -26.03 4.06 4.25
C THR A 717 -25.26 2.75 4.57
N GLU A 718 -24.54 2.69 5.70
CA GLU A 718 -23.88 1.47 6.15
C GLU A 718 -24.90 0.35 6.45
N VAL A 719 -25.99 0.66 7.17
CA VAL A 719 -27.05 -0.32 7.45
C VAL A 719 -27.71 -0.82 6.16
N ALA A 720 -27.98 0.08 5.21
CA ALA A 720 -28.53 -0.30 3.91
C ALA A 720 -27.61 -1.23 3.12
N ASN A 721 -26.30 -0.95 3.13
CA ASN A 721 -25.29 -1.83 2.53
C ASN A 721 -25.31 -3.22 3.18
N ILE A 722 -25.33 -3.29 4.51
CA ILE A 722 -25.38 -4.55 5.27
C ILE A 722 -26.64 -5.34 4.89
N LEU A 723 -27.82 -4.72 4.96
CA LEU A 723 -29.11 -5.41 4.71
C LEU A 723 -29.25 -5.94 3.27
N ARG A 724 -28.64 -5.26 2.29
CA ARG A 724 -28.65 -5.70 0.88
C ARG A 724 -27.70 -6.85 0.60
N ASN A 725 -26.57 -6.90 1.30
CA ASN A 725 -25.47 -7.82 0.96
C ASN A 725 -25.30 -8.97 1.95
N ALA A 726 -25.98 -8.93 3.12
CA ALA A 726 -25.88 -10.00 4.11
C ALA A 726 -26.61 -11.26 3.64
N THR A 727 -26.00 -12.42 3.93
CA THR A 727 -26.55 -13.74 3.66
C THR A 727 -26.85 -14.51 4.97
N SER A 728 -27.48 -15.66 4.89
CA SER A 728 -27.70 -16.51 6.05
C SER A 728 -26.43 -17.05 6.71
N ARG A 729 -25.28 -17.01 5.98
CA ARG A 729 -23.98 -17.40 6.49
C ARG A 729 -23.18 -16.23 7.08
N SER A 730 -23.66 -15.01 6.92
CA SER A 730 -22.98 -13.80 7.38
C SER A 730 -23.02 -13.64 8.91
N LEU A 731 -22.05 -12.89 9.45
CA LEU A 731 -21.98 -12.44 10.84
C LEU A 731 -22.11 -10.93 10.86
N LEU A 732 -23.15 -10.43 11.54
CA LEU A 732 -23.42 -9.00 11.68
C LEU A 732 -23.12 -8.53 13.09
N ILE A 733 -22.41 -7.42 13.20
CA ILE A 733 -22.09 -6.71 14.44
C ILE A 733 -22.69 -5.32 14.34
N LEU A 734 -23.84 -5.12 14.99
CA LEU A 734 -24.61 -3.88 14.91
C LEU A 734 -24.65 -3.21 16.29
N ASP A 735 -24.06 -2.04 16.40
CA ASP A 735 -23.95 -1.30 17.66
C ASP A 735 -24.69 0.02 17.56
N GLU A 736 -25.67 0.20 18.43
CA GLU A 736 -26.45 1.44 18.62
C GLU A 736 -27.13 1.99 17.37
N ILE A 737 -27.78 1.12 16.60
CA ILE A 737 -28.57 1.55 15.42
C ILE A 737 -29.74 2.44 15.82
N GLY A 738 -29.93 3.54 15.08
CA GLY A 738 -31.01 4.50 15.27
C GLY A 738 -30.75 5.61 16.30
N ARG A 739 -29.49 5.74 16.78
CA ARG A 739 -29.14 6.76 17.78
C ARG A 739 -29.10 8.19 17.24
N GLY A 740 -28.85 8.35 15.94
CA GLY A 740 -28.64 9.64 15.28
C GLY A 740 -29.95 10.45 15.00
N THR A 741 -31.14 9.95 15.43
CA THR A 741 -32.44 10.58 15.16
C THR A 741 -33.32 10.63 16.40
N SER A 742 -34.61 10.99 16.25
CA SER A 742 -35.56 11.00 17.37
C SER A 742 -35.72 9.60 17.97
N THR A 743 -36.00 9.51 19.27
CA THR A 743 -36.12 8.22 20.00
C THR A 743 -37.10 7.26 19.36
N PHE A 744 -38.26 7.74 18.94
CA PHE A 744 -39.29 6.90 18.31
C PHE A 744 -38.90 6.41 16.91
N ASP A 745 -38.32 7.30 16.07
CA ASP A 745 -37.87 6.92 14.74
C ASP A 745 -36.71 5.95 14.84
N GLY A 746 -35.73 6.20 15.73
CA GLY A 746 -34.61 5.32 15.97
C GLY A 746 -35.03 3.95 16.46
N LEU A 747 -35.97 3.87 17.41
CA LEU A 747 -36.53 2.60 17.88
C LEU A 747 -37.27 1.84 16.77
N ALA A 748 -38.09 2.56 15.96
CA ALA A 748 -38.82 1.94 14.86
C ALA A 748 -37.89 1.36 13.80
N ILE A 749 -36.82 2.09 13.45
CA ILE A 749 -35.81 1.63 12.52
C ILE A 749 -35.07 0.38 13.09
N ALA A 750 -34.60 0.46 14.34
CA ALA A 750 -33.86 -0.66 14.96
C ALA A 750 -34.73 -1.93 15.06
N TRP A 751 -36.03 -1.75 15.40
CA TRP A 751 -37.01 -2.83 15.43
C TRP A 751 -37.17 -3.48 14.06
N SER A 752 -37.42 -2.65 13.02
CA SER A 752 -37.58 -3.15 11.64
C SER A 752 -36.35 -3.83 11.08
N VAL A 753 -35.13 -3.35 11.43
CA VAL A 753 -33.86 -3.97 11.07
C VAL A 753 -33.76 -5.36 11.69
N ILE A 754 -34.11 -5.54 12.98
CA ILE A 754 -34.10 -6.85 13.62
C ILE A 754 -35.12 -7.80 12.98
N GLU A 755 -36.34 -7.31 12.66
CA GLU A 755 -37.34 -8.12 11.94
C GLU A 755 -36.83 -8.61 10.59
N HIS A 756 -36.20 -7.69 9.81
CA HIS A 756 -35.64 -8.02 8.50
C HIS A 756 -34.53 -9.07 8.61
N ILE A 757 -33.55 -8.87 9.50
CA ILE A 757 -32.43 -9.79 9.70
C ILE A 757 -32.92 -11.17 10.20
N SER A 758 -33.90 -11.17 11.10
CA SER A 758 -34.45 -12.42 11.67
C SER A 758 -35.25 -13.23 10.65
N ASN A 759 -35.71 -12.61 9.58
CA ASN A 759 -36.46 -13.30 8.53
C ASN A 759 -35.53 -14.13 7.63
N THR A 760 -35.64 -15.45 7.75
CA THR A 760 -34.81 -16.40 6.98
C THR A 760 -35.04 -16.37 5.48
N LYS A 761 -36.14 -15.74 5.02
CA LYS A 761 -36.39 -15.59 3.58
C LYS A 761 -35.74 -14.33 3.00
N LEU A 762 -35.44 -13.36 3.85
CA LEU A 762 -34.83 -12.10 3.44
C LEU A 762 -33.31 -12.08 3.69
N CYS A 763 -32.91 -12.43 4.91
CA CYS A 763 -31.53 -12.40 5.34
C CYS A 763 -31.14 -13.66 6.14
N GLY A 764 -31.61 -13.78 7.40
CA GLY A 764 -31.33 -14.93 8.26
C GLY A 764 -29.91 -14.96 8.83
N ALA A 765 -29.18 -13.84 8.85
CA ALA A 765 -27.79 -13.76 9.30
C ALA A 765 -27.65 -13.90 10.82
N LYS A 766 -26.52 -14.45 11.27
CA LYS A 766 -26.12 -14.44 12.68
C LYS A 766 -25.76 -13.02 13.12
N THR A 767 -26.38 -12.53 14.18
CA THR A 767 -26.26 -11.12 14.55
C THR A 767 -26.03 -10.92 16.03
N LEU A 768 -25.06 -10.10 16.38
CA LEU A 768 -24.92 -9.46 17.69
C LEU A 768 -25.40 -8.01 17.56
N PHE A 769 -26.45 -7.66 18.28
CA PHE A 769 -27.12 -6.37 18.21
C PHE A 769 -27.05 -5.65 19.57
N ALA A 770 -26.14 -4.69 19.72
CA ALA A 770 -26.09 -3.90 20.95
C ALA A 770 -26.99 -2.67 20.84
N THR A 771 -27.73 -2.42 21.91
CA THR A 771 -28.69 -1.30 21.94
C THR A 771 -28.85 -0.73 23.34
N HIS A 772 -29.30 0.50 23.40
CA HIS A 772 -29.79 1.16 24.61
C HIS A 772 -31.32 1.22 24.67
N TYR A 773 -32.02 0.78 23.60
CA TYR A 773 -33.48 0.66 23.58
C TYR A 773 -33.89 -0.60 24.31
N HIS A 774 -34.44 -0.44 25.53
CA HIS A 774 -34.90 -1.59 26.34
C HIS A 774 -36.12 -2.26 25.74
N GLU A 775 -36.90 -1.50 25.00
CA GLU A 775 -38.12 -1.95 24.32
C GLU A 775 -37.86 -3.07 23.32
N LEU A 776 -36.68 -3.12 22.75
CA LEU A 776 -36.27 -4.19 21.82
C LEU A 776 -36.18 -5.55 22.50
N THR A 777 -36.02 -5.61 23.81
CA THR A 777 -36.02 -6.88 24.56
C THR A 777 -37.38 -7.61 24.48
N GLU A 778 -38.49 -6.91 24.17
CA GLU A 778 -39.77 -7.55 23.94
C GLU A 778 -39.86 -8.42 22.70
N LEU A 779 -38.84 -8.35 21.80
CA LEU A 779 -38.76 -9.21 20.61
C LEU A 779 -38.46 -10.66 20.91
N GLU A 780 -37.83 -10.96 22.06
CA GLU A 780 -37.63 -12.36 22.53
C GLU A 780 -39.03 -13.02 22.74
N GLY A 781 -39.19 -14.18 22.15
CA GLY A 781 -40.48 -14.91 22.17
C GLY A 781 -41.51 -14.42 21.12
N LYS A 782 -41.38 -13.20 20.56
CA LYS A 782 -42.24 -12.74 19.47
C LYS A 782 -41.63 -13.07 18.09
N ILE A 783 -40.33 -12.99 17.99
CA ILE A 783 -39.61 -13.31 16.75
C ILE A 783 -38.76 -14.56 17.00
N PRO A 784 -38.93 -15.61 16.19
CA PRO A 784 -38.12 -16.82 16.30
C PRO A 784 -36.62 -16.55 16.06
N GLY A 785 -35.76 -17.04 16.95
CA GLY A 785 -34.32 -16.88 16.82
C GLY A 785 -33.73 -15.64 17.50
N VAL A 786 -34.57 -14.76 18.07
CA VAL A 786 -34.11 -13.61 18.86
C VAL A 786 -33.99 -13.99 20.33
N ASN A 787 -32.90 -13.60 20.96
CA ASN A 787 -32.60 -13.85 22.39
C ASN A 787 -31.99 -12.61 23.02
N ASN A 788 -32.33 -12.38 24.28
CA ASN A 788 -31.86 -11.24 25.04
C ASN A 788 -30.69 -11.59 25.94
N TYR A 789 -29.73 -10.68 25.96
CA TYR A 789 -28.57 -10.71 26.83
C TYR A 789 -28.34 -9.31 27.42
N CYS A 790 -27.72 -9.26 28.59
CA CYS A 790 -27.32 -8.00 29.19
C CYS A 790 -25.92 -8.11 29.81
N ILE A 791 -25.30 -6.97 30.04
CA ILE A 791 -24.05 -6.93 30.81
C ILE A 791 -24.39 -6.96 32.28
N ALA A 792 -23.76 -7.92 33.00
CA ALA A 792 -23.92 -8.03 34.43
C ALA A 792 -23.32 -6.80 35.14
N VAL A 793 -24.13 -6.19 36.00
CA VAL A 793 -23.79 -5.05 36.82
C VAL A 793 -24.00 -5.43 38.27
N LYS A 794 -23.06 -5.04 39.16
CA LYS A 794 -23.21 -5.18 40.59
C LYS A 794 -23.45 -3.81 41.21
N GLU A 795 -24.61 -3.60 41.77
CA GLU A 795 -24.94 -2.39 42.49
C GLU A 795 -24.31 -2.44 43.89
N LYS A 796 -23.64 -1.37 44.30
CA LYS A 796 -23.05 -1.20 45.63
C LYS A 796 -23.49 0.16 46.19
N GLY A 797 -24.70 0.22 46.74
CA GLY A 797 -25.35 1.48 47.14
C GLY A 797 -25.63 2.33 45.89
N ASP A 798 -25.17 3.56 45.88
CA ASP A 798 -25.30 4.52 44.77
C ASP A 798 -24.25 4.31 43.67
N ASP A 799 -23.29 3.41 43.87
CA ASP A 799 -22.21 3.13 42.92
C ASP A 799 -22.47 1.82 42.18
N ILE A 800 -22.00 1.73 40.94
CA ILE A 800 -22.11 0.55 40.10
C ILE A 800 -20.71 0.03 39.74
N VAL A 801 -20.61 -1.30 39.72
CA VAL A 801 -19.42 -2.00 39.23
C VAL A 801 -19.82 -2.83 38.02
N PHE A 802 -19.24 -2.53 36.85
CA PHE A 802 -19.46 -3.32 35.66
C PHE A 802 -18.64 -4.60 35.74
N LEU A 803 -19.33 -5.75 35.76
CA LEU A 803 -18.67 -7.06 35.80
C LEU A 803 -18.11 -7.48 34.43
N ARG A 804 -18.42 -6.74 33.36
CA ARG A 804 -18.00 -7.01 31.97
C ARG A 804 -18.34 -8.42 31.49
N LYS A 805 -19.34 -9.08 32.16
CA LYS A 805 -19.83 -10.42 31.85
C LYS A 805 -21.17 -10.34 31.15
N ILE A 806 -21.31 -10.99 30.01
CA ILE A 806 -22.57 -11.12 29.29
C ILE A 806 -23.39 -12.26 29.91
N VAL A 807 -24.63 -11.98 30.28
CA VAL A 807 -25.54 -12.95 30.89
C VAL A 807 -26.88 -12.93 30.13
N LYS A 808 -27.62 -14.02 30.19
CA LYS A 808 -28.96 -14.14 29.59
C LYS A 808 -29.97 -13.25 30.32
N GLY A 809 -30.79 -12.51 29.59
CA GLY A 809 -31.85 -11.63 30.13
C GLY A 809 -31.73 -10.21 29.57
N GLY A 810 -32.74 -9.40 29.81
CA GLY A 810 -32.77 -7.97 29.51
C GLY A 810 -32.26 -7.15 30.70
N ALA A 811 -31.73 -5.94 30.47
CA ALA A 811 -31.48 -4.98 31.55
C ALA A 811 -32.75 -4.14 31.74
N ASP A 812 -33.29 -4.17 32.92
CA ASP A 812 -34.53 -3.45 33.27
C ASP A 812 -34.27 -1.97 33.64
N LYS A 813 -33.01 -1.58 33.85
CA LYS A 813 -32.64 -0.23 34.31
C LYS A 813 -31.63 0.44 33.35
N SER A 814 -31.80 1.72 33.15
CA SER A 814 -30.82 2.60 32.53
C SER A 814 -29.78 3.03 33.58
N TYR A 815 -28.48 2.94 33.24
CA TYR A 815 -27.36 3.33 34.12
C TYR A 815 -26.66 4.61 33.63
N GLY A 816 -27.28 5.42 32.78
CA GLY A 816 -26.65 6.61 32.17
C GLY A 816 -26.20 7.65 33.22
N ILE A 817 -27.04 7.86 34.27
CA ILE A 817 -26.73 8.81 35.35
C ILE A 817 -25.52 8.32 36.19
N GLN A 818 -25.44 7.04 36.47
CA GLN A 818 -24.33 6.46 37.22
C GLN A 818 -23.02 6.54 36.41
N VAL A 819 -23.09 6.35 35.11
CA VAL A 819 -21.94 6.54 34.19
C VAL A 819 -21.51 8.01 34.18
N ALA A 820 -22.45 8.96 34.14
CA ALA A 820 -22.16 10.39 34.23
C ALA A 820 -21.45 10.76 35.55
N LYS A 821 -21.89 10.15 36.66
CA LYS A 821 -21.21 10.29 37.99
C LYS A 821 -19.78 9.76 37.92
N LEU A 822 -19.57 8.57 37.37
CA LEU A 822 -18.21 7.99 37.20
C LEU A 822 -17.32 8.83 36.28
N ALA A 823 -17.87 9.53 35.31
CA ALA A 823 -17.16 10.44 34.41
C ALA A 823 -16.82 11.80 35.08
N GLY A 824 -17.26 12.03 36.33
CA GLY A 824 -16.97 13.26 37.07
C GLY A 824 -17.91 14.43 36.78
N VAL A 825 -19.11 14.18 36.27
CA VAL A 825 -20.15 15.22 36.14
C VAL A 825 -20.55 15.72 37.54
N PRO A 826 -20.69 17.04 37.76
CA PRO A 826 -21.00 17.61 39.09
C PRO A 826 -22.25 17.01 39.74
N ASP A 827 -22.16 16.77 41.06
CA ASP A 827 -23.25 16.12 41.84
C ASP A 827 -24.60 16.87 41.75
N SER A 828 -24.60 18.21 41.58
CA SER A 828 -25.82 18.99 41.38
C SER A 828 -26.57 18.60 40.13
N VAL A 829 -25.84 18.31 39.05
CA VAL A 829 -26.39 17.83 37.75
C VAL A 829 -26.89 16.40 37.90
N ILE A 830 -26.11 15.55 38.56
CA ILE A 830 -26.47 14.14 38.80
C ILE A 830 -27.73 14.02 39.64
N ASN A 831 -27.85 14.78 40.72
CA ASN A 831 -29.04 14.75 41.57
C ASN A 831 -30.28 15.24 40.84
N ARG A 832 -30.19 16.34 40.08
CA ARG A 832 -31.29 16.83 39.27
C ARG A 832 -31.70 15.85 38.16
N ALA A 833 -30.73 15.16 37.54
CA ALA A 833 -31.01 14.14 36.55
C ALA A 833 -31.76 12.94 37.15
N LYS A 834 -31.46 12.53 38.38
CA LYS A 834 -32.22 11.47 39.10
C LYS A 834 -33.67 11.87 39.31
N GLU A 835 -33.92 13.07 39.82
CA GLU A 835 -35.28 13.63 40.00
C GLU A 835 -36.09 13.65 38.69
N LEU A 836 -35.44 14.13 37.59
CA LEU A 836 -36.07 14.21 36.27
C LEU A 836 -36.41 12.82 35.71
N VAL A 837 -35.55 11.80 35.94
CA VAL A 837 -35.82 10.43 35.48
C VAL A 837 -37.03 9.85 36.21
N GLU A 838 -37.19 10.11 37.52
CA GLU A 838 -38.39 9.71 38.28
C GLU A 838 -39.65 10.38 37.71
N GLU A 839 -39.62 11.72 37.50
CA GLU A 839 -40.73 12.47 36.90
C GLU A 839 -41.12 11.96 35.49
N LEU A 840 -40.12 11.62 34.65
CA LEU A 840 -40.32 11.13 33.29
C LEU A 840 -40.74 9.65 33.21
N SER A 841 -40.36 8.83 34.21
CA SER A 841 -40.75 7.41 34.27
C SER A 841 -42.21 7.24 34.62
N ASP A 842 -42.79 8.18 35.37
CA ASP A 842 -44.22 8.20 35.71
C ASP A 842 -45.10 8.62 34.54
N ALA A 843 -44.53 9.29 33.53
CA ALA A 843 -45.22 9.67 32.29
C ALA A 843 -45.14 8.55 31.25
N ASP A 844 -46.04 7.63 31.35
CA ASP A 844 -46.35 6.40 30.59
C ASP A 844 -45.85 6.32 29.11
N ILE A 845 -44.57 6.19 28.86
CA ILE A 845 -44.01 5.78 27.56
C ILE A 845 -44.23 4.26 27.35
N THR A 846 -44.24 3.48 28.42
CA THR A 846 -44.42 2.01 28.42
C THR A 846 -45.87 1.60 28.02
N ALA A 847 -46.88 2.42 28.27
CA ALA A 847 -48.27 2.14 27.88
C ALA A 847 -48.47 2.28 26.36
N ALA A 848 -47.87 3.26 25.72
CA ALA A 848 -47.97 3.46 24.27
C ALA A 848 -47.31 2.33 23.45
N VAL A 849 -46.24 1.73 23.95
CA VAL A 849 -45.55 0.58 23.31
C VAL A 849 -46.35 -0.73 23.46
N LYS A 850 -47.04 -0.93 24.62
CA LYS A 850 -47.91 -2.11 24.83
C LYS A 850 -49.11 -2.11 23.89
N ASP A 851 -49.66 -0.95 23.53
CA ASP A 851 -50.78 -0.85 22.59
C ASP A 851 -50.39 -1.14 21.14
N LEU A 852 -49.10 -0.93 20.73
CA LEU A 852 -48.58 -1.30 19.43
C LEU A 852 -48.38 -2.82 19.29
N THR A 853 -48.31 -3.56 20.38
CA THR A 853 -48.05 -5.01 20.42
C THR A 853 -49.32 -5.86 20.43
N ALA A 854 -50.53 -5.28 20.47
CA ALA A 854 -51.77 -6.02 20.30
C ALA A 854 -51.89 -6.59 18.88
N PRO A 855 -52.30 -7.87 18.71
CA PRO A 855 -52.30 -8.51 17.42
C PRO A 855 -53.33 -7.85 16.48
N LYS A 856 -52.93 -6.86 15.70
CA LYS A 856 -53.72 -6.37 14.58
C LYS A 856 -53.81 -7.49 13.56
N LYS A 857 -55.03 -7.87 13.16
CA LYS A 857 -55.34 -8.80 12.09
C LYS A 857 -54.44 -8.56 10.90
N LYS A 858 -53.76 -9.67 10.48
CA LYS A 858 -52.91 -9.71 9.31
C LYS A 858 -53.54 -9.05 8.09
N GLN A 859 -53.21 -7.83 7.80
CA GLN A 859 -53.19 -7.34 6.43
C GLN A 859 -52.00 -7.99 5.75
N LYS A 860 -52.25 -8.77 4.68
CA LYS A 860 -51.23 -9.27 3.80
C LYS A 860 -50.49 -8.04 3.25
N ILE A 861 -49.31 -7.79 3.74
CA ILE A 861 -48.39 -6.89 3.07
C ILE A 861 -47.91 -7.70 1.85
N VAL A 862 -48.43 -7.35 0.70
CA VAL A 862 -47.89 -7.80 -0.60
C VAL A 862 -46.58 -6.99 -0.71
N TYR A 863 -45.47 -7.69 -0.53
CA TYR A 863 -44.17 -7.16 -0.97
C TYR A 863 -44.20 -7.18 -2.49
N ASP A 864 -44.53 -6.03 -3.09
CA ASP A 864 -44.23 -5.82 -4.50
C ASP A 864 -42.69 -5.97 -4.66
N GLN A 865 -42.31 -6.73 -5.66
CA GLN A 865 -40.94 -6.72 -6.14
C GLN A 865 -40.59 -5.26 -6.45
N VAL A 866 -39.78 -4.65 -5.60
CA VAL A 866 -39.27 -3.31 -5.86
C VAL A 866 -38.37 -3.44 -7.08
N ASP A 867 -38.83 -2.89 -8.17
CA ASP A 867 -38.12 -2.76 -9.41
C ASP A 867 -36.78 -2.06 -9.11
N MET A 868 -35.67 -2.72 -9.46
CA MET A 868 -34.31 -2.22 -9.21
C MET A 868 -33.98 -0.90 -9.97
N ALA A 869 -34.91 -0.40 -10.76
CA ALA A 869 -34.81 0.87 -11.50
C ALA A 869 -35.13 2.13 -10.65
N GLN A 870 -35.50 1.98 -9.37
CA GLN A 870 -35.91 3.13 -8.55
C GLN A 870 -35.09 3.26 -7.28
N MET A 871 -33.79 3.46 -7.41
CA MET A 871 -32.98 3.87 -6.28
C MET A 871 -31.81 4.75 -6.71
N SER A 872 -32.12 5.94 -7.15
CA SER A 872 -31.31 7.11 -6.93
C SER A 872 -31.99 7.94 -5.82
N LEU A 873 -31.56 7.80 -4.59
CA LEU A 873 -32.04 8.58 -3.45
C LEU A 873 -31.45 10.00 -3.45
N PHE A 874 -30.69 10.34 -4.49
CA PHE A 874 -30.18 11.69 -4.77
C PHE A 874 -30.99 12.44 -5.83
N ASP A 875 -32.06 11.85 -6.38
CA ASP A 875 -33.06 12.52 -7.21
C ASP A 875 -34.21 13.07 -6.35
N THR A 876 -33.91 13.81 -5.37
CA THR A 876 -34.91 14.63 -4.70
C THR A 876 -34.39 16.02 -4.62
N VAL A 877 -35.06 16.77 -5.32
CA VAL A 877 -35.45 18.16 -5.22
C VAL A 877 -35.20 18.92 -6.52
N GLN A 878 -36.19 18.89 -7.41
CA GLN A 878 -36.49 19.97 -8.33
C GLN A 878 -35.71 20.16 -9.62
N ASP A 879 -35.12 19.12 -10.19
CA ASP A 879 -34.71 19.18 -11.59
C ASP A 879 -35.78 18.70 -12.57
N ASN A 880 -36.86 18.14 -12.09
CA ASN A 880 -37.98 17.66 -12.95
C ASN A 880 -38.54 18.71 -13.88
N ASP A 881 -38.65 19.97 -13.46
CA ASP A 881 -39.15 21.05 -14.29
C ASP A 881 -38.19 21.45 -15.42
N ILE A 882 -36.87 21.36 -15.18
CA ILE A 882 -35.84 21.62 -16.21
C ILE A 882 -35.74 20.44 -17.19
N VAL A 883 -35.81 19.23 -16.66
CA VAL A 883 -35.79 17.99 -17.46
C VAL A 883 -37.08 17.89 -18.30
N ASP A 884 -38.25 18.24 -17.75
CA ASP A 884 -39.49 18.26 -18.48
C ASP A 884 -39.51 19.38 -19.52
N GLU A 885 -38.95 20.56 -19.23
CA GLU A 885 -38.81 21.64 -20.19
C GLU A 885 -37.86 21.25 -21.37
N ILE A 886 -36.82 20.49 -21.11
CA ILE A 886 -35.93 19.94 -22.15
C ILE A 886 -36.63 18.84 -22.95
N ARG A 887 -37.42 17.99 -22.32
CA ARG A 887 -38.14 16.90 -22.97
C ARG A 887 -39.23 17.39 -23.92
N ASP A 888 -39.92 18.50 -23.55
CA ASP A 888 -41.00 19.09 -24.32
C ASP A 888 -40.52 20.00 -25.46
N LEU A 889 -39.18 20.20 -25.60
CA LEU A 889 -38.60 20.99 -26.68
C LEU A 889 -38.65 20.25 -28.02
N ASP A 890 -39.38 20.80 -28.99
CA ASP A 890 -39.33 20.31 -30.37
C ASP A 890 -38.09 20.83 -31.12
N MET A 891 -37.01 20.04 -31.09
CA MET A 891 -35.72 20.36 -31.68
C MET A 891 -35.74 20.51 -33.20
N THR A 892 -36.81 20.02 -33.86
CA THR A 892 -36.90 20.02 -35.32
C THR A 892 -37.36 21.36 -35.91
N HIS A 893 -37.94 22.24 -35.08
CA HIS A 893 -38.47 23.54 -35.47
C HIS A 893 -37.67 24.72 -34.93
N LEU A 894 -36.59 24.50 -34.19
CA LEU A 894 -35.76 25.54 -33.56
C LEU A 894 -34.66 26.02 -34.53
N THR A 895 -34.50 27.32 -34.62
CA THR A 895 -33.32 27.89 -35.25
C THR A 895 -32.10 27.82 -34.33
N PRO A 896 -30.85 27.82 -34.86
CA PRO A 896 -29.66 27.79 -34.01
C PRO A 896 -29.60 28.90 -32.96
N MET A 897 -30.15 30.07 -33.25
CA MET A 897 -30.16 31.21 -32.33
C MET A 897 -31.20 31.00 -31.19
N GLU A 898 -32.35 30.43 -31.48
CA GLU A 898 -33.36 30.07 -30.48
C GLU A 898 -32.86 28.94 -29.58
N ALA A 899 -32.21 27.91 -30.12
CA ALA A 899 -31.60 26.83 -29.35
C ALA A 899 -30.53 27.37 -28.37
N MET A 900 -29.68 28.30 -28.81
CA MET A 900 -28.68 28.94 -27.93
C MET A 900 -29.32 29.76 -26.82
N ASN A 901 -30.41 30.49 -27.11
CA ASN A 901 -31.13 31.27 -26.12
C ASN A 901 -31.83 30.38 -25.08
N ILE A 902 -32.39 29.27 -25.50
CA ILE A 902 -33.02 28.29 -24.61
C ILE A 902 -31.96 27.65 -23.69
N LEU A 903 -30.83 27.21 -24.27
CA LEU A 903 -29.69 26.65 -23.50
C LEU A 903 -29.13 27.66 -22.47
N TYR A 904 -29.01 28.93 -22.87
CA TYR A 904 -28.57 30.00 -21.96
C TYR A 904 -29.58 30.24 -20.83
N ASN A 905 -30.87 30.19 -21.12
CA ASN A 905 -31.93 30.33 -20.08
C ASN A 905 -31.95 29.13 -19.13
N LEU A 906 -31.80 27.91 -19.63
CA LEU A 906 -31.72 26.71 -18.81
C LEU A 906 -30.45 26.73 -17.93
N GLN A 907 -29.32 27.16 -18.46
CA GLN A 907 -28.09 27.33 -17.69
C GLN A 907 -28.25 28.38 -16.58
N ASN A 908 -28.90 29.49 -16.87
CA ASN A 908 -29.16 30.51 -15.86
C ASN A 908 -30.17 30.03 -14.80
N LYS A 909 -31.19 29.23 -15.18
CA LYS A 909 -32.10 28.61 -14.21
C LYS A 909 -31.34 27.68 -13.26
N ILE A 910 -30.38 26.89 -13.76
CA ILE A 910 -29.50 26.04 -12.95
C ILE A 910 -28.62 26.89 -12.02
N LYS A 911 -27.93 27.91 -12.56
CA LYS A 911 -27.01 28.78 -11.79
C LYS A 911 -27.67 29.61 -10.69
N ASN A 912 -28.93 29.94 -10.85
CA ASN A 912 -29.68 30.76 -9.86
C ASN A 912 -30.40 29.92 -8.80
N ARG A 913 -30.23 28.59 -8.82
CA ARG A 913 -30.78 27.66 -7.83
C ARG A 913 -29.79 27.25 -6.74
N TRP A 914 -28.52 27.61 -6.91
CA TRP A 914 -27.45 27.36 -5.92
C TRP A 914 -26.97 28.66 -5.28
#